data_6aef6ffcfb86dc266c3a4a64b0f9eecb
#
_entry.id   6aef6ffcfb86dc266c3a4a64b0f9eecb
#
_cell.length_a   1.000
_cell.length_b   1.000
_cell.length_c   1.000
_cell.angle_alpha   90.00
_cell.angle_beta   90.00
_cell.angle_gamma   90.00
#
_symmetry.space_group_name_H-M   'P 1'
#
loop_
_entity.id
_entity.type
_entity.pdbx_description
1 polymer ?
#
loop_
_entity_poly.entity_id
_entity_poly.type
_entity_poly.pdbx_seq_one_letter_code
_entity_poly.pdbx_strand_id
1 'polypeptide(L)'
;DLTFSKDFTWDRNFDFKYDLTKNMKFTFQTAMNSTVDEGYYTPEIIRDYAFTNDYYEAWKDTIQRSLATWGTPYTYQQLFSASWNVPFNRIPYLEALTANGSYNATYNWNRTVQSSAQETANLGNVVSSTRAWQVDGGVNFETLYGKSKYWKQLNQRFSQRARRRPFRSKTYDEVVTLVAGEEKEINHRLGSENVEVKAETESGKPVKVKVKSTSTTQVTIVSKSDLENVKLTVKTVDQNQRSAAEKAMDMAAYFGTMLRKVQVTYRNTNSLTLPGFAPQAGFMGQMKYNDLYAPGFDFAFGFFDDSFVEKAKNNGWLSGDTTVVQPASRTMTNDFDVKVTLEPFPGFKIQVNGKRYAAESSSVIYSFDQLQENMTGSFNITQVAIGTAFHKIGTADDNFASETFSQFLTNRDIMTGRVQEQYENLVYPNAGFIPMDLRGKKYDRKHGVVGNNTADVLVPAFLAAYTGRDPYSVKLNPFMSLLQILPNWSVTFDGLGKLPWMRDNFKSVNLTHAYTCKYAIGSYSSYSTWIPADDLSNKHVGFIRDVETENPIPSSAYDISSVTLSENFSPLIGVNMTMKNSLSAKVEYRKQRNVSLNVNSVQISEGHTNEFVIGAGYTIKDLSFIAKSKGGGQKKVSNDLKLNVDVSYKDIKTLLRKVEEGITQASSGNKVFGIKVSADYVLSQKINLQLFYDHQGTTPLISSSYPTKADNFGINIKLMLTR
;
A
#
# COMPACT_ATOMS: atom_id res chain seq x y z
N ASP A 1 39.56 -4.78 -45.18
CA ASP A 1 40.35 -5.27 -44.06
C ASP A 1 39.44 -6.02 -43.10
N LEU A 2 39.72 -7.32 -42.92
CA LEU A 2 39.01 -8.17 -41.97
C LEU A 2 39.62 -7.92 -40.60
N THR A 3 38.87 -7.25 -39.68
CA THR A 3 39.22 -7.12 -38.28
C THR A 3 38.65 -8.31 -37.52
N PHE A 4 39.51 -9.08 -36.87
CA PHE A 4 39.11 -10.17 -35.99
C PHE A 4 39.10 -9.64 -34.53
N SER A 5 37.97 -9.80 -33.82
CA SER A 5 37.89 -9.61 -32.40
C SER A 5 37.82 -10.99 -31.72
N LYS A 6 38.63 -11.22 -30.73
CA LYS A 6 38.64 -12.43 -29.92
C LYS A 6 38.39 -12.03 -28.50
N ASP A 7 37.34 -12.57 -27.89
CA ASP A 7 37.05 -12.40 -26.48
C ASP A 7 37.13 -13.75 -25.76
N PHE A 8 37.98 -13.85 -24.79
CA PHE A 8 38.04 -14.99 -23.88
C PHE A 8 37.65 -14.56 -22.48
N THR A 9 36.52 -15.07 -22.01
CA THR A 9 35.99 -14.75 -20.69
C THR A 9 36.10 -15.94 -19.76
N TRP A 10 36.36 -15.64 -18.50
CA TRP A 10 36.42 -16.62 -17.41
C TRP A 10 35.39 -16.26 -16.35
N ASP A 11 34.33 -17.09 -16.26
CA ASP A 11 33.23 -16.92 -15.32
C ASP A 11 33.42 -17.81 -14.09
N ARG A 12 33.38 -17.20 -12.91
CA ARG A 12 33.48 -17.86 -11.63
C ARG A 12 32.25 -17.58 -10.78
N ASN A 13 31.51 -18.63 -10.46
CA ASN A 13 30.32 -18.54 -9.65
C ASN A 13 30.50 -19.35 -8.37
N PHE A 14 30.10 -18.76 -7.25
CA PHE A 14 30.08 -19.45 -5.97
C PHE A 14 28.70 -19.26 -5.35
N ASP A 15 28.07 -20.37 -4.94
CA ASP A 15 26.75 -20.38 -4.30
C ASP A 15 26.85 -21.18 -2.99
N PHE A 16 26.61 -20.50 -1.89
CA PHE A 16 26.58 -21.06 -0.55
C PHE A 16 25.23 -20.82 0.10
N LYS A 17 24.54 -21.91 0.43
CA LYS A 17 23.27 -21.90 1.14
C LYS A 17 23.41 -22.65 2.44
N TYR A 18 23.02 -22.01 3.54
CA TYR A 18 23.12 -22.59 4.87
C TYR A 18 21.86 -22.34 5.68
N ASP A 19 21.22 -23.42 6.08
CA ASP A 19 20.09 -23.40 6.98
C ASP A 19 20.60 -23.62 8.42
N LEU A 20 20.87 -22.52 9.15
CA LEU A 20 21.32 -22.58 10.55
C LEU A 20 20.26 -23.25 11.43
N THR A 21 19.01 -22.99 11.12
CA THR A 21 17.83 -23.66 11.67
C THR A 21 16.76 -23.77 10.59
N LYS A 22 15.70 -24.58 10.83
CA LYS A 22 14.54 -24.61 9.92
C LYS A 22 13.92 -23.23 9.65
N ASN A 23 14.15 -22.26 10.54
CA ASN A 23 13.56 -20.94 10.54
C ASN A 23 14.55 -19.82 10.21
N MET A 24 15.84 -20.12 10.13
CA MET A 24 16.91 -19.15 9.84
C MET A 24 17.78 -19.66 8.72
N LYS A 25 17.80 -18.90 7.63
CA LYS A 25 18.46 -19.28 6.39
C LYS A 25 19.37 -18.17 5.92
N PHE A 26 20.53 -18.59 5.40
CA PHE A 26 21.52 -17.71 4.80
C PHE A 26 21.80 -18.17 3.38
N THR A 27 21.96 -17.20 2.49
CA THR A 27 22.42 -17.43 1.13
C THR A 27 23.53 -16.45 0.82
N PHE A 28 24.62 -16.93 0.28
CA PHE A 28 25.73 -16.12 -0.20
C PHE A 28 26.07 -16.58 -1.61
N GLN A 29 25.97 -15.68 -2.56
CA GLN A 29 26.24 -15.94 -3.97
C GLN A 29 27.21 -14.90 -4.50
N THR A 30 28.19 -15.35 -5.28
CA THR A 30 29.07 -14.45 -6.01
C THR A 30 29.18 -14.89 -7.46
N ALA A 31 29.26 -13.92 -8.34
CA ALA A 31 29.56 -14.11 -9.75
C ALA A 31 30.67 -13.14 -10.15
N MET A 32 31.73 -13.64 -10.76
CA MET A 32 32.84 -12.85 -11.22
C MET A 32 33.15 -13.20 -12.65
N ASN A 33 33.07 -12.23 -13.54
CA ASN A 33 33.44 -12.36 -14.93
C ASN A 33 34.78 -11.65 -15.13
N SER A 34 35.72 -12.35 -15.76
CA SER A 34 37.04 -11.84 -16.06
C SER A 34 37.37 -12.02 -17.53
N THR A 35 38.12 -11.11 -18.09
CA THR A 35 38.67 -11.23 -19.45
C THR A 35 40.10 -11.73 -19.38
N VAL A 36 40.47 -12.64 -20.25
CA VAL A 36 41.88 -13.00 -20.44
C VAL A 36 42.47 -12.02 -21.45
N ASP A 37 43.40 -11.20 -20.96
CA ASP A 37 44.03 -10.20 -21.80
C ASP A 37 44.98 -10.86 -22.79
N GLU A 38 44.77 -10.56 -24.07
CA GLU A 38 45.67 -10.93 -25.15
C GLU A 38 46.44 -9.66 -25.57
N GLY A 39 47.73 -9.75 -25.75
CA GLY A 39 48.54 -8.63 -26.20
C GLY A 39 48.02 -8.08 -27.52
N TYR A 40 47.81 -6.76 -27.60
CA TYR A 40 47.30 -6.10 -28.79
C TYR A 40 48.44 -5.95 -29.81
N TYR A 41 48.30 -6.56 -30.99
CA TYR A 41 49.20 -6.44 -32.09
C TYR A 41 48.50 -5.68 -33.24
N THR A 42 49.12 -4.58 -33.71
CA THR A 42 48.58 -3.89 -34.87
C THR A 42 48.77 -4.76 -36.13
N PRO A 43 47.86 -4.66 -37.11
CA PRO A 43 47.98 -5.41 -38.38
C PRO A 43 49.35 -5.18 -39.10
N GLU A 44 49.98 -4.03 -38.86
CA GLU A 44 51.30 -3.73 -39.39
C GLU A 44 52.39 -4.55 -38.71
N ILE A 45 52.33 -4.73 -37.37
CA ILE A 45 53.25 -5.59 -36.64
C ILE A 45 53.10 -7.04 -37.06
N ILE A 46 51.90 -7.51 -37.33
CA ILE A 46 51.65 -8.90 -37.81
C ILE A 46 52.20 -9.09 -39.22
N ARG A 47 52.11 -8.08 -40.08
CA ARG A 47 52.56 -8.16 -41.49
C ARG A 47 54.09 -8.03 -41.62
N ASP A 48 54.69 -7.13 -40.92
CA ASP A 48 56.14 -6.76 -41.14
C ASP A 48 57.06 -7.55 -40.22
N TYR A 49 56.60 -8.09 -39.11
CA TYR A 49 57.37 -8.89 -38.15
C TYR A 49 56.71 -10.27 -37.98
N ALA A 50 56.53 -11.03 -39.08
CA ALA A 50 56.01 -12.34 -39.04
C ALA A 50 56.74 -13.19 -37.97
N PHE A 51 56.22 -13.24 -36.76
CA PHE A 51 56.57 -14.11 -35.67
C PHE A 51 58.10 -14.20 -35.36
N THR A 52 58.71 -13.09 -35.03
CA THR A 52 59.96 -13.19 -34.26
C THR A 52 59.65 -13.87 -32.94
N ASN A 53 60.52 -14.79 -32.49
CA ASN A 53 60.39 -15.58 -31.26
C ASN A 53 60.05 -14.65 -30.06
N ASP A 54 60.58 -13.46 -30.01
CA ASP A 54 60.42 -12.51 -28.90
C ASP A 54 58.96 -12.02 -28.75
N TYR A 55 58.25 -11.76 -29.87
CA TYR A 55 56.85 -11.35 -29.82
C TYR A 55 55.92 -12.52 -29.47
N TYR A 56 56.21 -13.68 -29.93
CA TYR A 56 55.44 -14.89 -29.58
C TYR A 56 55.59 -15.23 -28.10
N GLU A 57 56.80 -15.15 -27.57
CA GLU A 57 57.05 -15.42 -26.12
C GLU A 57 56.40 -14.33 -25.26
N ALA A 58 56.42 -13.03 -25.66
CA ALA A 58 55.75 -11.96 -24.93
C ALA A 58 54.24 -12.12 -24.95
N TRP A 59 53.65 -12.48 -26.11
CA TRP A 59 52.25 -12.79 -26.25
C TRP A 59 51.84 -13.99 -25.37
N LYS A 60 52.59 -15.07 -25.44
CA LYS A 60 52.38 -16.25 -24.61
C LYS A 60 52.52 -15.97 -23.14
N ASP A 61 53.52 -15.18 -22.72
CA ASP A 61 53.71 -14.77 -21.34
C ASP A 61 52.53 -13.90 -20.84
N THR A 62 52.02 -13.00 -21.66
CA THR A 62 50.83 -12.19 -21.34
C THR A 62 49.62 -13.05 -21.08
N ILE A 63 49.34 -14.03 -21.97
CA ILE A 63 48.23 -14.96 -21.79
C ILE A 63 48.45 -15.86 -20.57
N GLN A 64 49.67 -16.39 -20.39
CA GLN A 64 49.96 -17.23 -19.25
C GLN A 64 49.84 -16.50 -17.92
N ARG A 65 50.29 -15.25 -17.85
CA ARG A 65 50.10 -14.39 -16.68
C ARG A 65 48.61 -14.09 -16.46
N SER A 66 47.86 -13.72 -17.50
CA SER A 66 46.43 -13.46 -17.37
C SER A 66 45.68 -14.72 -16.91
N LEU A 67 46.01 -15.91 -17.43
CA LEU A 67 45.45 -17.18 -16.99
C LEU A 67 45.85 -17.51 -15.53
N ALA A 68 47.11 -17.29 -15.17
CA ALA A 68 47.62 -17.54 -13.82
C ALA A 68 46.95 -16.65 -12.75
N THR A 69 46.55 -15.44 -13.12
CA THR A 69 45.83 -14.48 -12.27
C THR A 69 44.30 -14.60 -12.38
N TRP A 70 43.82 -15.61 -13.12
CA TRP A 70 42.39 -15.82 -13.39
C TRP A 70 41.73 -14.69 -14.24
N GLY A 71 42.48 -14.04 -15.07
CA GLY A 71 42.07 -12.95 -15.95
C GLY A 71 41.93 -11.61 -15.21
N THR A 72 41.69 -10.55 -16.01
CA THR A 72 41.41 -9.21 -15.49
C THR A 72 39.91 -9.08 -15.19
N PRO A 73 39.51 -8.74 -13.97
CA PRO A 73 38.09 -8.60 -13.62
C PRO A 73 37.37 -7.61 -14.53
N TYR A 74 36.19 -7.99 -15.00
CA TYR A 74 35.28 -7.15 -15.75
C TYR A 74 34.06 -6.77 -14.95
N THR A 75 33.41 -7.78 -14.31
CA THR A 75 32.31 -7.55 -13.36
C THR A 75 32.47 -8.47 -12.15
N TYR A 76 32.06 -7.98 -11.01
CA TYR A 76 31.87 -8.77 -9.80
C TYR A 76 30.51 -8.44 -9.21
N GLN A 77 29.75 -9.48 -8.88
CA GLN A 77 28.46 -9.37 -8.22
C GLN A 77 28.44 -10.26 -6.99
N GLN A 78 27.90 -9.74 -5.89
CA GLN A 78 27.71 -10.47 -4.65
C GLN A 78 26.30 -10.27 -4.16
N LEU A 79 25.65 -11.36 -3.76
CA LEU A 79 24.37 -11.35 -3.09
C LEU A 79 24.52 -12.04 -1.74
N PHE A 80 24.18 -11.36 -0.68
CA PHE A 80 23.99 -11.93 0.64
C PHE A 80 22.55 -11.78 1.06
N SER A 81 21.91 -12.86 1.49
CA SER A 81 20.58 -12.80 2.07
C SER A 81 20.52 -13.60 3.37
N ALA A 82 19.85 -13.02 4.36
CA ALA A 82 19.53 -13.67 5.62
C ALA A 82 18.02 -13.53 5.87
N SER A 83 17.37 -14.60 6.23
CA SER A 83 15.97 -14.60 6.61
C SER A 83 15.75 -15.35 7.91
N TRP A 84 14.90 -14.80 8.76
CA TRP A 84 14.55 -15.37 10.04
C TRP A 84 13.05 -15.31 10.28
N ASN A 85 12.43 -16.48 10.42
CA ASN A 85 11.05 -16.63 10.84
C ASN A 85 11.05 -17.00 12.33
N VAL A 86 10.67 -16.07 13.20
CA VAL A 86 10.66 -16.31 14.64
C VAL A 86 9.64 -17.39 14.99
N PRO A 87 10.04 -18.53 15.59
CA PRO A 87 9.16 -19.67 15.81
C PRO A 87 8.26 -19.50 17.04
N PHE A 88 7.46 -18.43 17.10
CA PHE A 88 6.52 -18.17 18.20
C PHE A 88 5.50 -19.29 18.39
N ASN A 89 5.17 -20.04 17.33
CA ASN A 89 4.27 -21.19 17.39
C ASN A 89 4.76 -22.32 18.29
N ARG A 90 6.04 -22.33 18.70
CA ARG A 90 6.60 -23.30 19.64
C ARG A 90 6.52 -22.85 21.08
N ILE A 91 6.20 -21.60 21.33
CA ILE A 91 6.14 -21.02 22.67
C ILE A 91 4.66 -20.93 23.08
N PRO A 92 4.24 -21.59 24.16
CA PRO A 92 2.87 -21.49 24.65
C PRO A 92 2.42 -20.04 24.80
N TYR A 93 1.20 -19.73 24.37
CA TYR A 93 0.58 -18.40 24.34
C TYR A 93 1.12 -17.41 23.31
N LEU A 94 2.28 -17.64 22.70
CA LEU A 94 2.83 -16.77 21.64
C LEU A 94 2.48 -17.24 20.21
N GLU A 95 1.74 -18.31 20.05
CA GLU A 95 1.32 -18.86 18.74
C GLU A 95 0.53 -17.87 17.85
N ALA A 96 -0.06 -16.85 18.49
CA ALA A 96 -0.77 -15.78 17.79
C ALA A 96 0.15 -14.73 17.18
N LEU A 97 1.42 -14.70 17.62
CA LEU A 97 2.41 -13.76 17.13
C LEU A 97 3.12 -14.32 15.91
N THR A 98 3.40 -13.44 14.96
CA THR A 98 4.28 -13.69 13.83
C THR A 98 5.32 -12.58 13.78
N ALA A 99 6.58 -12.94 13.60
CA ALA A 99 7.63 -11.99 13.27
C ALA A 99 8.59 -12.65 12.29
N ASN A 100 8.84 -11.95 11.19
CA ASN A 100 9.75 -12.34 10.15
C ASN A 100 10.72 -11.20 9.91
N GLY A 101 12.00 -11.51 9.82
CA GLY A 101 13.03 -10.56 9.43
C GLY A 101 13.72 -11.05 8.16
N SER A 102 14.02 -10.16 7.26
CA SER A 102 14.88 -10.43 6.11
C SER A 102 15.89 -9.32 5.92
N TYR A 103 17.08 -9.69 5.57
CA TYR A 103 18.17 -8.82 5.22
C TYR A 103 18.73 -9.26 3.88
N ASN A 104 18.85 -8.35 2.92
CA ASN A 104 19.44 -8.59 1.63
C ASN A 104 20.48 -7.51 1.37
N ALA A 105 21.68 -7.92 0.97
CA ALA A 105 22.74 -7.02 0.54
C ALA A 105 23.25 -7.47 -0.83
N THR A 106 23.36 -6.54 -1.74
CA THR A 106 23.98 -6.75 -3.06
C THR A 106 25.16 -5.81 -3.21
N TYR A 107 26.27 -6.35 -3.66
CA TYR A 107 27.45 -5.56 -3.99
C TYR A 107 27.83 -5.85 -5.44
N ASN A 108 28.03 -4.81 -6.23
CA ASN A 108 28.48 -4.90 -7.60
C ASN A 108 29.73 -4.04 -7.79
N TRP A 109 30.68 -4.57 -8.52
CA TRP A 109 31.83 -3.86 -9.04
C TRP A 109 31.85 -4.05 -10.57
N ASN A 110 31.96 -2.96 -11.31
CA ASN A 110 32.00 -2.97 -12.77
C ASN A 110 33.20 -2.18 -13.26
N ARG A 111 33.96 -2.78 -14.15
CA ARG A 111 35.05 -2.09 -14.86
C ARG A 111 34.45 -1.08 -15.83
N THR A 112 34.94 0.13 -15.81
CA THR A 112 34.59 1.12 -16.83
C THR A 112 35.41 0.89 -18.08
N VAL A 113 34.76 0.76 -19.23
CA VAL A 113 35.42 0.65 -20.52
C VAL A 113 35.80 2.06 -20.95
N GLN A 114 37.10 2.33 -21.08
CA GLN A 114 37.58 3.59 -21.63
C GLN A 114 37.30 3.60 -23.15
N SER A 115 36.61 4.61 -23.63
CA SER A 115 36.46 4.86 -25.06
C SER A 115 37.77 5.40 -25.62
N SER A 116 38.22 4.89 -26.76
CA SER A 116 39.44 5.31 -27.45
C SER A 116 39.51 6.82 -27.78
N ALA A 117 38.40 7.52 -27.71
CA ALA A 117 38.32 8.97 -27.90
C ALA A 117 38.66 9.81 -26.63
N GLN A 118 38.81 9.18 -25.46
CA GLN A 118 39.06 9.82 -24.17
C GLN A 118 40.27 9.19 -23.44
N GLU A 119 41.31 8.95 -24.14
CA GLU A 119 42.53 8.25 -23.65
C GLU A 119 43.24 8.95 -22.45
N THR A 120 42.88 10.19 -22.13
CA THR A 120 43.54 11.00 -21.07
C THR A 120 42.77 11.01 -19.73
N ALA A 121 41.49 10.61 -19.68
CA ALA A 121 40.67 10.67 -18.47
C ALA A 121 40.57 9.30 -17.78
N ASN A 122 41.07 9.22 -16.55
CA ASN A 122 40.87 8.01 -15.72
C ASN A 122 39.49 8.00 -15.09
N LEU A 123 38.52 7.35 -15.77
CA LEU A 123 37.13 7.22 -15.30
C LEU A 123 36.97 6.36 -14.04
N GLY A 124 37.99 5.55 -13.67
CA GLY A 124 37.90 4.59 -12.58
C GLY A 124 36.83 3.52 -12.84
N ASN A 125 36.60 2.68 -11.87
CA ASN A 125 35.53 1.65 -11.89
C ASN A 125 34.29 2.17 -11.18
N VAL A 126 33.19 1.42 -11.28
CA VAL A 126 31.95 1.74 -10.58
C VAL A 126 31.67 0.66 -9.54
N VAL A 127 31.53 1.05 -8.28
CA VAL A 127 31.07 0.15 -7.21
C VAL A 127 29.69 0.58 -6.74
N SER A 128 28.85 -0.40 -6.46
CA SER A 128 27.56 -0.14 -5.85
C SER A 128 27.26 -1.17 -4.79
N SER A 129 26.68 -0.72 -3.68
CA SER A 129 26.17 -1.56 -2.63
C SER A 129 24.73 -1.17 -2.31
N THR A 130 23.87 -2.16 -2.20
CA THR A 130 22.47 -1.96 -1.80
C THR A 130 22.17 -2.91 -0.66
N ARG A 131 21.61 -2.38 0.42
CA ARG A 131 21.01 -3.19 1.48
C ARG A 131 19.51 -2.95 1.54
N ALA A 132 18.76 -4.01 1.76
CA ALA A 132 17.35 -3.94 2.09
C ALA A 132 17.10 -4.83 3.30
N TRP A 133 16.54 -4.26 4.36
CA TRP A 133 16.03 -5.06 5.46
C TRP A 133 14.56 -4.81 5.66
N GLN A 134 13.83 -5.87 5.98
CA GLN A 134 12.40 -5.84 6.20
C GLN A 134 12.08 -6.59 7.48
N VAL A 135 11.21 -6.03 8.27
CA VAL A 135 10.63 -6.66 9.46
C VAL A 135 9.13 -6.66 9.32
N ASP A 136 8.56 -7.86 9.35
CA ASP A 136 7.12 -8.08 9.36
C ASP A 136 6.72 -8.61 10.72
N GLY A 137 5.84 -7.89 11.41
CA GLY A 137 5.27 -8.30 12.68
C GLY A 137 3.75 -8.46 12.57
N GLY A 138 3.17 -9.37 13.32
CA GLY A 138 1.73 -9.51 13.33
C GLY A 138 1.19 -10.22 14.55
N VAL A 139 -0.05 -9.91 14.88
CA VAL A 139 -0.83 -10.59 15.92
C VAL A 139 -2.12 -11.09 15.32
N ASN A 140 -2.35 -12.40 15.38
CA ASN A 140 -3.61 -13.01 15.03
C ASN A 140 -4.42 -13.28 16.30
N PHE A 141 -5.28 -12.34 16.66
CA PHE A 141 -6.12 -12.42 17.85
C PHE A 141 -7.14 -13.55 17.78
N GLU A 142 -7.54 -13.99 16.59
CA GLU A 142 -8.43 -15.15 16.44
C GLU A 142 -7.79 -16.42 16.98
N THR A 143 -6.47 -16.58 16.84
CA THR A 143 -5.73 -17.69 17.43
C THR A 143 -5.75 -17.63 18.95
N LEU A 144 -5.60 -16.43 19.55
CA LEU A 144 -5.69 -16.21 21.01
C LEU A 144 -7.08 -16.52 21.51
N TYR A 145 -8.10 -15.92 20.90
CA TYR A 145 -9.49 -16.11 21.28
C TYR A 145 -9.91 -17.57 21.08
N GLY A 146 -9.39 -18.24 20.04
CA GLY A 146 -9.63 -19.63 19.72
C GLY A 146 -9.18 -20.64 20.81
N LYS A 147 -8.36 -20.22 21.78
CA LYS A 147 -8.01 -21.04 22.95
C LYS A 147 -9.17 -21.15 23.95
N SER A 148 -10.06 -20.16 23.97
CA SER A 148 -11.27 -20.16 24.81
C SER A 148 -12.33 -21.08 24.22
N LYS A 149 -12.83 -22.04 25.02
CA LYS A 149 -13.96 -22.90 24.64
C LYS A 149 -15.22 -22.07 24.32
N TYR A 150 -15.45 -21.01 25.10
CA TYR A 150 -16.57 -20.10 24.90
C TYR A 150 -16.47 -19.40 23.54
N TRP A 151 -15.31 -18.88 23.15
CA TRP A 151 -15.10 -18.24 21.86
C TRP A 151 -15.30 -19.19 20.67
N LYS A 152 -14.78 -20.43 20.76
CA LYS A 152 -15.04 -21.45 19.73
C LYS A 152 -16.54 -21.69 19.53
N GLN A 153 -17.26 -21.84 20.64
CA GLN A 153 -18.71 -22.02 20.59
C GLN A 153 -19.43 -20.79 20.03
N LEU A 154 -18.98 -19.59 20.44
CA LEU A 154 -19.53 -18.32 19.96
C LEU A 154 -19.38 -18.20 18.43
N ASN A 155 -18.19 -18.40 17.90
CA ASN A 155 -17.93 -18.39 16.46
C ASN A 155 -18.72 -19.46 15.70
N GLN A 156 -18.81 -20.67 16.22
CA GLN A 156 -19.62 -21.73 15.62
C GLN A 156 -21.10 -21.33 15.54
N ARG A 157 -21.64 -20.71 16.59
CA ARG A 157 -23.04 -20.25 16.61
C ARG A 157 -23.30 -19.19 15.54
N PHE A 158 -22.41 -18.22 15.40
CA PHE A 158 -22.56 -17.17 14.39
C PHE A 158 -22.33 -17.68 12.96
N SER A 159 -21.40 -18.62 12.74
CA SER A 159 -21.16 -19.24 11.44
C SER A 159 -22.27 -20.21 11.01
N GLN A 160 -22.84 -20.97 11.96
CA GLN A 160 -23.89 -21.92 11.68
C GLN A 160 -25.28 -21.28 11.45
N ARG A 161 -25.52 -20.08 12.03
CA ARG A 161 -26.77 -19.33 11.81
C ARG A 161 -27.06 -19.07 10.32
N ALA A 162 -26.03 -18.92 9.51
CA ALA A 162 -26.18 -18.73 8.08
C ALA A 162 -26.59 -19.99 7.30
N ARG A 163 -26.42 -21.18 7.87
CA ARG A 163 -26.59 -22.46 7.18
C ARG A 163 -27.83 -23.24 7.65
N ARG A 164 -28.46 -22.86 8.77
CA ARG A 164 -29.60 -23.60 9.31
C ARG A 164 -30.92 -23.24 8.61
N ARG A 165 -31.66 -24.26 8.18
CA ARG A 165 -33.08 -24.11 7.83
C ARG A 165 -33.82 -23.58 9.05
N PRO A 166 -34.86 -22.72 8.88
CA PRO A 166 -35.65 -22.25 10.01
C PRO A 166 -36.24 -23.46 10.75
N PHE A 167 -36.05 -23.45 12.09
CA PHE A 167 -36.65 -24.45 12.94
C PHE A 167 -38.16 -24.31 12.83
N ARG A 168 -38.83 -25.37 12.35
CA ARG A 168 -40.30 -25.48 12.39
C ARG A 168 -40.67 -26.22 13.66
N SER A 169 -41.24 -25.48 14.62
CA SER A 169 -41.79 -26.11 15.82
C SER A 169 -42.95 -27.04 15.43
N LYS A 170 -42.92 -28.24 15.97
CA LYS A 170 -44.05 -29.18 15.94
C LYS A 170 -44.75 -29.06 17.27
N THR A 171 -46.07 -29.11 17.26
CA THR A 171 -46.94 -29.09 18.44
C THR A 171 -47.74 -30.38 18.50
N TYR A 172 -47.99 -30.83 19.72
CA TYR A 172 -48.87 -31.92 20.04
C TYR A 172 -49.80 -31.46 21.17
N ASP A 173 -51.10 -31.60 20.96
CA ASP A 173 -52.10 -31.18 21.91
C ASP A 173 -52.88 -32.42 22.39
N GLU A 174 -53.08 -32.51 23.70
CA GLU A 174 -53.87 -33.60 24.32
C GLU A 174 -54.64 -33.03 25.55
N VAL A 175 -55.85 -33.51 25.77
CA VAL A 175 -56.62 -33.16 26.97
C VAL A 175 -56.52 -34.31 27.94
N VAL A 176 -56.05 -34.00 29.16
CA VAL A 176 -55.81 -35.04 30.19
C VAL A 176 -56.33 -34.59 31.54
N THR A 177 -56.64 -35.53 32.36
CA THR A 177 -56.94 -35.36 33.80
C THR A 177 -55.65 -35.62 34.55
N LEU A 178 -55.31 -34.68 35.47
CA LEU A 178 -54.10 -34.73 36.28
C LEU A 178 -54.46 -34.88 37.73
N VAL A 179 -53.87 -35.88 38.39
CA VAL A 179 -54.01 -36.10 39.86
C VAL A 179 -52.79 -35.56 40.56
N ALA A 180 -53.00 -34.91 41.70
CA ALA A 180 -51.98 -34.33 42.50
C ALA A 180 -50.92 -35.34 42.95
N GLY A 181 -49.66 -35.09 42.59
CA GLY A 181 -48.52 -35.95 42.97
C GLY A 181 -48.31 -37.18 42.08
N GLU A 182 -49.28 -37.55 41.21
CA GLU A 182 -49.09 -38.66 40.29
C GLU A 182 -48.35 -38.27 39.01
N GLU A 183 -47.54 -39.23 38.49
CA GLU A 183 -46.79 -39.06 37.22
C GLU A 183 -47.72 -39.41 36.06
N LYS A 184 -47.90 -38.44 35.12
CA LYS A 184 -48.61 -38.63 33.90
C LYS A 184 -47.69 -38.67 32.71
N GLU A 185 -47.68 -39.76 31.98
CA GLU A 185 -46.91 -39.90 30.74
C GLU A 185 -47.76 -39.43 29.56
N ILE A 186 -47.16 -38.54 28.74
CA ILE A 186 -47.74 -37.99 27.52
C ILE A 186 -46.90 -38.43 26.33
N ASN A 187 -47.51 -39.15 25.39
CA ASN A 187 -46.82 -39.69 24.23
C ASN A 187 -46.95 -38.76 23.03
N HIS A 188 -46.09 -37.74 22.94
CA HIS A 188 -46.18 -36.70 21.93
C HIS A 188 -45.57 -37.05 20.55
N ARG A 189 -44.68 -38.04 20.45
CA ARG A 189 -44.03 -38.52 19.21
C ARG A 189 -43.46 -37.43 18.32
N LEU A 190 -43.00 -36.31 18.87
CA LEU A 190 -42.48 -35.15 18.14
C LEU A 190 -41.05 -35.33 17.62
N GLY A 191 -40.35 -36.40 18.07
CA GLY A 191 -38.99 -36.73 17.65
C GLY A 191 -37.93 -35.81 18.21
N SER A 192 -38.17 -35.16 19.38
CA SER A 192 -37.24 -34.22 20.05
C SER A 192 -37.38 -34.39 21.56
N GLU A 193 -36.24 -34.47 22.24
CA GLU A 193 -36.17 -34.45 23.72
C GLU A 193 -36.39 -33.05 24.30
N ASN A 194 -36.23 -32.02 23.47
CA ASN A 194 -36.41 -30.64 23.90
C ASN A 194 -37.80 -30.16 23.58
N VAL A 195 -38.66 -30.28 24.57
CA VAL A 195 -40.05 -29.88 24.48
C VAL A 195 -40.42 -28.93 25.62
N GLU A 196 -41.24 -27.95 25.32
CA GLU A 196 -41.94 -27.10 26.29
C GLU A 196 -43.35 -27.62 26.47
N VAL A 197 -43.80 -27.82 27.72
CA VAL A 197 -45.15 -28.26 28.06
C VAL A 197 -45.88 -27.08 28.64
N LYS A 198 -47.01 -26.72 28.03
CA LYS A 198 -47.97 -25.76 28.57
C LYS A 198 -49.27 -26.51 28.90
N ALA A 199 -49.80 -26.21 30.06
CA ALA A 199 -51.06 -26.75 30.54
C ALA A 199 -52.04 -25.59 30.76
N GLU A 200 -53.24 -25.72 30.23
CA GLU A 200 -54.33 -24.74 30.35
C GLU A 200 -55.62 -25.45 30.76
N THR A 201 -56.38 -24.87 31.70
CA THR A 201 -57.73 -25.36 32.05
C THR A 201 -58.68 -25.11 30.89
N GLU A 202 -59.85 -25.73 30.91
CA GLU A 202 -60.95 -25.53 29.93
C GLU A 202 -61.34 -24.03 29.81
N SER A 203 -61.17 -23.25 30.87
CA SER A 203 -61.37 -21.80 30.87
C SER A 203 -60.21 -20.98 30.35
N GLY A 204 -59.14 -21.62 29.84
CA GLY A 204 -57.95 -20.95 29.30
C GLY A 204 -56.96 -20.41 30.33
N LYS A 205 -57.09 -20.74 31.62
CA LYS A 205 -56.15 -20.29 32.67
C LYS A 205 -54.92 -21.20 32.66
N PRO A 206 -53.66 -20.62 32.65
CA PRO A 206 -52.43 -21.41 32.66
C PRO A 206 -52.26 -22.15 33.99
N VAL A 207 -51.90 -23.42 33.91
CA VAL A 207 -51.61 -24.30 35.05
C VAL A 207 -50.13 -24.62 35.07
N LYS A 208 -49.52 -24.59 36.26
CA LYS A 208 -48.10 -24.95 36.44
C LYS A 208 -47.98 -26.46 36.61
N VAL A 209 -47.41 -27.15 35.61
CA VAL A 209 -47.02 -28.56 35.70
C VAL A 209 -45.50 -28.66 35.78
N LYS A 210 -44.98 -29.65 36.54
CA LYS A 210 -43.54 -29.90 36.62
C LYS A 210 -43.22 -31.05 35.67
N VAL A 211 -42.31 -30.80 34.72
CA VAL A 211 -41.75 -31.82 33.85
C VAL A 211 -40.70 -32.60 34.61
N LYS A 212 -40.83 -33.93 34.73
CA LYS A 212 -39.92 -34.83 35.43
C LYS A 212 -38.91 -35.48 34.52
N SER A 213 -39.34 -35.92 33.35
CA SER A 213 -38.47 -36.50 32.32
C SER A 213 -38.99 -36.19 30.92
N THR A 214 -38.06 -36.13 29.96
CA THR A 214 -38.40 -35.96 28.55
C THR A 214 -37.61 -36.98 27.71
N SER A 215 -38.26 -37.54 26.69
CA SER A 215 -37.66 -38.38 25.67
C SER A 215 -38.01 -37.87 24.28
N THR A 216 -37.51 -38.49 23.24
CA THR A 216 -37.89 -38.16 21.86
C THR A 216 -39.34 -38.37 21.52
N THR A 217 -40.04 -39.19 22.31
CA THR A 217 -41.44 -39.61 22.05
C THR A 217 -42.37 -39.30 23.20
N GLN A 218 -41.88 -39.14 24.43
CA GLN A 218 -42.69 -39.07 25.64
C GLN A 218 -42.18 -37.93 26.58
N VAL A 219 -43.12 -37.35 27.34
CA VAL A 219 -42.82 -36.43 28.44
C VAL A 219 -43.61 -36.84 29.66
N THR A 220 -42.96 -36.93 30.82
CA THR A 220 -43.61 -37.23 32.10
C THR A 220 -43.79 -35.93 32.87
N ILE A 221 -45.01 -35.65 33.27
CA ILE A 221 -45.40 -34.46 34.02
C ILE A 221 -46.04 -34.81 35.35
N VAL A 222 -45.92 -33.90 36.32
CA VAL A 222 -46.54 -34.01 37.65
C VAL A 222 -47.27 -32.71 37.94
N SER A 223 -48.52 -32.81 38.38
CA SER A 223 -49.31 -31.68 38.90
C SER A 223 -49.26 -31.62 40.40
N LYS A 224 -49.39 -30.41 40.98
CA LYS A 224 -49.52 -30.18 42.43
C LYS A 224 -50.98 -30.23 42.90
N SER A 225 -51.93 -30.23 42.00
CA SER A 225 -53.38 -30.21 42.30
C SER A 225 -54.11 -31.11 41.35
N ASP A 226 -55.27 -31.62 41.78
CA ASP A 226 -56.18 -32.37 40.93
C ASP A 226 -56.83 -31.40 39.95
N LEU A 227 -56.79 -31.76 38.67
CA LEU A 227 -57.32 -30.96 37.58
C LEU A 227 -57.96 -31.85 36.51
N GLU A 228 -59.22 -31.60 36.20
CA GLU A 228 -59.91 -32.21 35.16
C GLU A 228 -59.89 -31.42 33.83
N ASN A 229 -59.89 -32.11 32.70
CA ASN A 229 -59.97 -31.51 31.36
C ASN A 229 -58.90 -30.46 31.09
N VAL A 230 -57.63 -30.73 31.46
CA VAL A 230 -56.50 -29.86 31.19
C VAL A 230 -56.00 -30.08 29.76
N LYS A 231 -56.01 -29.03 28.98
CA LYS A 231 -55.37 -29.03 27.66
C LYS A 231 -53.86 -28.90 27.82
N LEU A 232 -53.12 -29.93 27.43
CA LEU A 232 -51.67 -29.94 27.39
C LEU A 232 -51.21 -29.68 25.96
N THR A 233 -50.37 -28.69 25.79
CA THR A 233 -49.67 -28.41 24.53
C THR A 233 -48.19 -28.70 24.70
N VAL A 234 -47.71 -29.76 24.05
CA VAL A 234 -46.29 -30.10 24.00
C VAL A 234 -45.71 -29.52 22.69
N LYS A 235 -44.73 -28.62 22.78
CA LYS A 235 -44.14 -27.94 21.66
C LYS A 235 -42.65 -28.21 21.60
N THR A 236 -42.13 -28.61 20.44
CA THR A 236 -40.66 -28.71 20.25
C THR A 236 -40.03 -27.35 20.32
N VAL A 237 -38.96 -27.22 21.11
CA VAL A 237 -38.17 -25.99 21.30
C VAL A 237 -36.83 -26.17 20.61
N ASP A 238 -36.38 -25.13 19.94
CA ASP A 238 -35.02 -25.12 19.40
C ASP A 238 -34.01 -25.05 20.57
N GLN A 239 -33.18 -26.09 20.72
CA GLN A 239 -32.12 -26.15 21.72
C GLN A 239 -31.21 -24.92 21.74
N ASN A 240 -31.21 -24.14 20.63
CA ASN A 240 -30.39 -22.93 20.50
C ASN A 240 -31.20 -21.63 20.73
N GLN A 241 -32.45 -21.73 21.20
CA GLN A 241 -33.27 -20.56 21.53
C GLN A 241 -32.79 -19.96 22.86
N ARG A 242 -31.82 -19.08 22.75
CA ARG A 242 -31.27 -18.34 23.89
C ARG A 242 -32.16 -17.18 24.27
N SER A 243 -32.14 -16.81 25.54
CA SER A 243 -32.80 -15.62 26.05
C SER A 243 -32.25 -14.35 25.38
N ALA A 244 -33.00 -13.25 25.44
CA ALA A 244 -32.53 -11.96 24.91
C ALA A 244 -31.23 -11.49 25.61
N ALA A 245 -31.11 -11.73 26.93
CA ALA A 245 -29.94 -11.41 27.71
C ALA A 245 -28.70 -12.20 27.28
N GLU A 246 -28.84 -13.51 27.03
CA GLU A 246 -27.70 -14.32 26.53
C GLU A 246 -27.30 -13.94 25.11
N LYS A 247 -28.24 -13.56 24.26
CA LYS A 247 -27.91 -13.02 22.91
C LYS A 247 -27.17 -11.70 23.00
N ALA A 248 -27.59 -10.80 23.90
CA ALA A 248 -26.90 -9.54 24.15
C ALA A 248 -25.48 -9.77 24.67
N MET A 249 -25.30 -10.72 25.59
CA MET A 249 -24.00 -11.10 26.12
C MET A 249 -23.08 -11.71 25.06
N ASP A 250 -23.60 -12.57 24.19
CA ASP A 250 -22.86 -13.12 23.04
C ASP A 250 -22.41 -11.99 22.07
N MET A 251 -23.27 -11.00 21.82
CA MET A 251 -22.91 -9.85 20.97
C MET A 251 -21.88 -8.95 21.63
N ALA A 252 -22.01 -8.68 22.93
CA ALA A 252 -21.03 -7.91 23.69
C ALA A 252 -19.65 -8.60 23.73
N ALA A 253 -19.62 -9.91 23.93
CA ALA A 253 -18.39 -10.69 23.87
C ALA A 253 -17.77 -10.67 22.48
N TYR A 254 -18.58 -10.76 21.42
CA TYR A 254 -18.10 -10.67 20.04
C TYR A 254 -17.52 -9.28 19.74
N PHE A 255 -18.18 -8.22 20.21
CA PHE A 255 -17.71 -6.85 20.10
C PHE A 255 -16.40 -6.62 20.89
N GLY A 256 -16.30 -7.14 22.12
CA GLY A 256 -15.07 -7.07 22.94
C GLY A 256 -13.86 -7.76 22.29
N THR A 257 -14.12 -8.70 21.38
CA THR A 257 -13.10 -9.42 20.61
C THR A 257 -13.07 -9.02 19.12
N MET A 258 -13.52 -7.80 18.80
CA MET A 258 -13.62 -7.31 17.43
C MET A 258 -12.28 -7.23 16.70
N LEU A 259 -11.16 -7.06 17.42
CA LEU A 259 -9.82 -7.01 16.85
C LEU A 259 -9.40 -8.42 16.41
N ARG A 260 -9.31 -8.65 15.08
CA ARG A 260 -8.98 -9.96 14.51
C ARG A 260 -7.51 -10.12 14.20
N LYS A 261 -6.94 -9.15 13.53
CA LYS A 261 -5.56 -9.21 13.06
C LYS A 261 -4.93 -7.83 13.04
N VAL A 262 -3.69 -7.76 13.48
CA VAL A 262 -2.81 -6.60 13.30
C VAL A 262 -1.57 -7.08 12.57
N GLN A 263 -1.14 -6.33 11.57
CA GLN A 263 0.10 -6.57 10.81
C GLN A 263 0.84 -5.26 10.68
N VAL A 264 2.14 -5.30 10.88
CA VAL A 264 3.04 -4.17 10.72
C VAL A 264 4.21 -4.63 9.86
N THR A 265 4.49 -3.89 8.81
CA THR A 265 5.65 -4.10 7.95
C THR A 265 6.49 -2.84 7.95
N TYR A 266 7.77 -2.99 8.20
CA TYR A 266 8.74 -1.92 8.02
C TYR A 266 9.86 -2.40 7.10
N ARG A 267 10.12 -1.62 6.06
CA ARG A 267 11.21 -1.86 5.09
C ARG A 267 12.09 -0.62 4.99
N ASN A 268 13.39 -0.83 5.07
CA ASN A 268 14.39 0.18 4.77
C ASN A 268 15.31 -0.34 3.66
N THR A 269 15.50 0.45 2.62
CA THR A 269 16.47 0.15 1.56
C THR A 269 17.44 1.33 1.47
N ASN A 270 18.73 1.03 1.44
CA ASN A 270 19.79 2.01 1.26
C ASN A 270 20.75 1.50 0.18
N SER A 271 21.00 2.33 -0.82
CA SER A 271 21.86 2.01 -1.96
C SER A 271 22.87 3.15 -2.14
N LEU A 272 24.12 2.79 -2.38
CA LEU A 272 25.18 3.72 -2.73
C LEU A 272 25.88 3.24 -4.00
N THR A 273 25.97 4.11 -4.99
CA THR A 273 26.75 3.90 -6.22
C THR A 273 27.88 4.93 -6.23
N LEU A 274 29.09 4.43 -6.35
CA LEU A 274 30.30 5.23 -6.30
C LEU A 274 31.11 5.00 -7.57
N PRO A 275 31.02 5.90 -8.55
CA PRO A 275 31.88 5.91 -9.73
C PRO A 275 33.28 6.42 -9.39
N GLY A 276 34.22 6.23 -10.30
CA GLY A 276 35.62 6.68 -10.11
C GLY A 276 36.43 5.86 -9.12
N PHE A 277 36.00 4.63 -8.81
CA PHE A 277 36.66 3.75 -7.86
C PHE A 277 37.95 3.17 -8.48
N ALA A 278 39.10 3.44 -7.90
CA ALA A 278 40.41 3.04 -8.44
C ALA A 278 40.72 1.54 -8.25
N PRO A 279 40.45 0.91 -7.08
CA PRO A 279 40.78 -0.50 -6.86
C PRO A 279 40.00 -1.46 -7.77
N GLN A 280 40.65 -2.58 -8.15
CA GLN A 280 40.00 -3.65 -8.89
C GLN A 280 39.27 -4.62 -7.94
N ALA A 281 38.41 -5.48 -8.50
CA ALA A 281 37.80 -6.56 -7.77
C ALA A 281 38.75 -7.76 -7.64
N GLY A 282 39.16 -8.08 -6.43
CA GLY A 282 39.93 -9.27 -6.10
C GLY A 282 39.09 -10.38 -5.49
N PHE A 283 39.68 -11.14 -4.56
CA PHE A 283 38.97 -12.21 -3.83
C PHE A 283 37.78 -11.63 -3.03
N MET A 284 36.61 -12.21 -3.22
CA MET A 284 35.33 -11.72 -2.66
C MET A 284 35.10 -10.23 -2.95
N GLY A 285 35.48 -9.77 -4.14
CA GLY A 285 35.30 -8.37 -4.56
C GLY A 285 36.22 -7.37 -3.83
N GLN A 286 37.18 -7.81 -3.02
CA GLN A 286 38.08 -6.98 -2.22
C GLN A 286 39.49 -6.99 -2.80
N MET A 287 40.11 -5.84 -2.81
CA MET A 287 41.54 -5.73 -3.18
C MET A 287 42.29 -4.92 -2.13
N LYS A 288 43.51 -5.33 -1.79
CA LYS A 288 44.38 -4.54 -0.92
C LYS A 288 44.88 -3.31 -1.71
N TYR A 289 44.54 -2.11 -1.26
CA TYR A 289 44.89 -0.84 -1.86
C TYR A 289 45.26 0.14 -0.74
N ASN A 290 46.44 0.77 -0.81
CA ASN A 290 46.98 1.61 0.25
C ASN A 290 46.89 0.97 1.65
N ASP A 291 47.34 -0.29 1.75
CA ASP A 291 47.31 -1.13 2.94
C ASP A 291 45.95 -1.47 3.55
N LEU A 292 44.83 -1.07 2.93
CA LEU A 292 43.49 -1.37 3.33
C LEU A 292 42.79 -2.23 2.29
N TYR A 293 41.85 -3.08 2.72
CA TYR A 293 40.95 -3.78 1.80
C TYR A 293 39.86 -2.84 1.30
N ALA A 294 39.77 -2.66 -0.01
CA ALA A 294 38.85 -1.77 -0.69
C ALA A 294 37.82 -2.56 -1.51
N PRO A 295 36.52 -2.22 -1.43
CA PRO A 295 35.90 -1.16 -0.66
C PRO A 295 35.66 -1.47 0.82
N GLY A 296 36.04 -2.64 1.30
CA GLY A 296 35.79 -3.17 2.64
C GLY A 296 34.59 -4.12 2.70
N PHE A 297 34.64 -5.08 3.60
CA PHE A 297 33.55 -6.04 3.79
C PHE A 297 32.30 -5.38 4.34
N ASP A 298 32.43 -4.30 5.13
CA ASP A 298 31.32 -3.47 5.57
C ASP A 298 30.50 -2.98 4.37
N PHE A 299 31.15 -2.40 3.37
CA PHE A 299 30.48 -1.95 2.15
C PHE A 299 29.88 -3.12 1.36
N ALA A 300 30.62 -4.23 1.19
CA ALA A 300 30.16 -5.39 0.41
C ALA A 300 28.95 -6.11 1.03
N PHE A 301 28.80 -6.01 2.35
CA PHE A 301 27.62 -6.55 3.06
C PHE A 301 26.58 -5.49 3.39
N GLY A 302 26.69 -4.27 2.85
CA GLY A 302 25.69 -3.22 2.99
C GLY A 302 25.74 -2.43 4.30
N PHE A 303 26.79 -2.57 5.11
CA PHE A 303 26.99 -1.84 6.37
C PHE A 303 27.77 -0.52 6.12
N PHE A 304 27.25 0.32 5.24
CA PHE A 304 27.81 1.63 4.94
C PHE A 304 26.89 2.74 5.47
N ASP A 305 27.47 3.88 5.77
CA ASP A 305 26.81 5.10 6.24
C ASP A 305 27.03 6.28 5.31
N ASP A 306 26.61 7.47 5.74
CA ASP A 306 26.71 8.72 4.98
C ASP A 306 28.15 9.17 4.77
N SER A 307 29.06 8.77 5.65
CA SER A 307 30.49 9.14 5.60
C SER A 307 31.32 8.26 4.64
N PHE A 308 30.73 7.24 4.01
CA PHE A 308 31.48 6.29 3.19
C PHE A 308 32.19 6.94 1.98
N VAL A 309 31.58 7.95 1.34
CA VAL A 309 32.20 8.68 0.21
C VAL A 309 33.42 9.43 0.69
N GLU A 310 33.33 10.08 1.85
CA GLU A 310 34.46 10.77 2.48
C GLU A 310 35.57 9.79 2.89
N LYS A 311 35.20 8.65 3.49
CA LYS A 311 36.13 7.54 3.82
C LYS A 311 36.86 7.05 2.57
N ALA A 312 36.15 6.83 1.46
CA ALA A 312 36.74 6.38 0.20
C ALA A 312 37.70 7.42 -0.38
N LYS A 313 37.35 8.72 -0.30
CA LYS A 313 38.21 9.82 -0.70
C LYS A 313 39.48 9.89 0.15
N ASN A 314 39.38 9.87 1.46
CA ASN A 314 40.49 9.95 2.41
C ASN A 314 41.45 8.76 2.30
N ASN A 315 40.93 7.58 1.94
CA ASN A 315 41.78 6.39 1.70
C ASN A 315 42.40 6.37 0.30
N GLY A 316 42.15 7.37 -0.54
CA GLY A 316 42.66 7.43 -1.92
C GLY A 316 42.07 6.39 -2.85
N TRP A 317 40.86 5.88 -2.54
CA TRP A 317 40.19 4.90 -3.38
C TRP A 317 39.46 5.48 -4.58
N LEU A 318 39.36 6.80 -4.65
CA LEU A 318 38.69 7.52 -5.73
C LEU A 318 39.68 8.13 -6.70
N SER A 319 39.33 8.16 -7.97
CA SER A 319 40.10 8.88 -8.99
C SER A 319 40.18 10.37 -8.63
N GLY A 320 41.39 10.92 -8.62
CA GLY A 320 41.63 12.35 -8.40
C GLY A 320 41.50 13.22 -9.65
N ASP A 321 41.01 12.65 -10.76
CA ASP A 321 40.84 13.37 -12.02
C ASP A 321 39.65 14.33 -11.94
N THR A 322 39.94 15.63 -11.87
CA THR A 322 38.92 16.69 -11.79
C THR A 322 38.26 17.01 -13.12
N THR A 323 38.76 16.44 -14.24
CA THR A 323 38.18 16.63 -15.58
C THR A 323 36.90 15.76 -15.77
N VAL A 324 36.74 14.72 -14.94
CA VAL A 324 35.62 13.81 -14.97
C VAL A 324 34.81 13.91 -13.68
N VAL A 325 33.75 14.70 -13.71
CA VAL A 325 32.88 14.88 -12.55
C VAL A 325 31.72 13.91 -12.64
N GLN A 326 31.89 12.74 -12.05
CA GLN A 326 30.80 11.76 -11.84
C GLN A 326 30.40 11.76 -10.37
N PRO A 327 29.15 12.16 -10.03
CA PRO A 327 28.74 12.18 -8.65
C PRO A 327 28.51 10.77 -8.10
N ALA A 328 28.88 10.56 -6.86
CA ALA A 328 28.35 9.43 -6.10
C ALA A 328 26.86 9.61 -5.88
N SER A 329 26.09 8.55 -6.08
CA SER A 329 24.63 8.56 -5.91
C SER A 329 24.22 7.66 -4.77
N ARG A 330 23.46 8.20 -3.83
CA ARG A 330 22.88 7.45 -2.73
C ARG A 330 21.37 7.54 -2.77
N THR A 331 20.69 6.43 -2.54
CA THR A 331 19.23 6.39 -2.43
C THR A 331 18.82 5.66 -1.15
N MET A 332 17.97 6.28 -0.35
CA MET A 332 17.40 5.69 0.84
C MET A 332 15.87 5.71 0.78
N THR A 333 15.25 4.59 1.08
CA THR A 333 13.78 4.50 1.18
C THR A 333 13.37 3.89 2.51
N ASN A 334 12.33 4.46 3.11
CA ASN A 334 11.68 3.99 4.33
C ASN A 334 10.20 3.77 4.04
N ASP A 335 9.72 2.54 4.15
CA ASP A 335 8.32 2.16 3.94
C ASP A 335 7.77 1.52 5.21
N PHE A 336 6.74 2.13 5.79
CA PHE A 336 6.02 1.63 6.95
C PHE A 336 4.55 1.42 6.58
N ASP A 337 4.05 0.22 6.82
CA ASP A 337 2.66 -0.18 6.56
C ASP A 337 2.08 -0.86 7.80
N VAL A 338 0.90 -0.44 8.23
CA VAL A 338 0.14 -1.06 9.30
C VAL A 338 -1.26 -1.41 8.81
N LYS A 339 -1.69 -2.66 9.05
CA LYS A 339 -3.01 -3.18 8.69
C LYS A 339 -3.68 -3.77 9.89
N VAL A 340 -4.92 -3.37 10.12
CA VAL A 340 -5.75 -3.84 11.22
C VAL A 340 -7.07 -4.36 10.64
N THR A 341 -7.48 -5.55 11.07
CA THR A 341 -8.78 -6.12 10.71
C THR A 341 -9.65 -6.18 11.95
N LEU A 342 -10.80 -5.53 11.86
CA LEU A 342 -11.81 -5.49 12.91
C LEU A 342 -13.09 -6.18 12.40
N GLU A 343 -13.77 -6.91 13.28
CA GLU A 343 -15.08 -7.49 13.01
C GLU A 343 -15.98 -7.29 14.25
N PRO A 344 -16.59 -6.09 14.41
CA PRO A 344 -17.44 -5.77 15.55
C PRO A 344 -18.69 -6.66 15.65
N PHE A 345 -19.27 -7.01 14.50
CA PHE A 345 -20.44 -7.87 14.39
C PHE A 345 -20.19 -8.93 13.33
N PRO A 346 -20.84 -10.11 13.43
CA PRO A 346 -20.70 -11.14 12.41
C PRO A 346 -21.06 -10.66 11.01
N GLY A 347 -20.07 -10.67 10.12
CA GLY A 347 -20.23 -10.20 8.73
C GLY A 347 -20.04 -8.68 8.54
N PHE A 348 -19.71 -7.93 9.59
CA PHE A 348 -19.32 -6.52 9.49
C PHE A 348 -17.80 -6.41 9.64
N LYS A 349 -17.10 -6.33 8.53
CA LYS A 349 -15.63 -6.27 8.51
C LYS A 349 -15.17 -4.86 8.21
N ILE A 350 -14.23 -4.38 9.03
CA ILE A 350 -13.52 -3.12 8.83
C ILE A 350 -12.04 -3.45 8.65
N GLN A 351 -11.48 -3.04 7.54
CA GLN A 351 -10.03 -3.06 7.33
C GLN A 351 -9.53 -1.64 7.45
N VAL A 352 -8.54 -1.45 8.30
CA VAL A 352 -7.89 -0.17 8.57
C VAL A 352 -6.45 -0.30 8.15
N ASN A 353 -5.94 0.64 7.36
CA ASN A 353 -4.54 0.64 6.96
C ASN A 353 -3.93 2.03 7.06
N GLY A 354 -2.69 2.08 7.53
CA GLY A 354 -1.87 3.28 7.60
C GLY A 354 -0.55 3.04 6.91
N LYS A 355 -0.11 4.00 6.10
CA LYS A 355 1.15 3.91 5.37
C LYS A 355 1.93 5.22 5.48
N ARG A 356 3.26 5.10 5.64
CA ARG A 356 4.21 6.20 5.48
C ARG A 356 5.36 5.74 4.61
N TYR A 357 5.67 6.53 3.61
CA TYR A 357 6.79 6.29 2.70
C TYR A 357 7.62 7.55 2.59
N ALA A 358 8.94 7.41 2.69
CA ALA A 358 9.90 8.47 2.44
C ALA A 358 11.01 7.90 1.56
N ALA A 359 11.35 8.61 0.50
CA ALA A 359 12.49 8.31 -0.36
C ALA A 359 13.35 9.57 -0.46
N GLU A 360 14.64 9.36 -0.27
CA GLU A 360 15.68 10.39 -0.40
C GLU A 360 16.74 9.88 -1.37
N SER A 361 17.18 10.74 -2.26
CA SER A 361 18.28 10.50 -3.18
C SER A 361 19.25 11.65 -3.06
N SER A 362 20.51 11.37 -2.73
CA SER A 362 21.56 12.35 -2.71
C SER A 362 22.61 12.09 -3.80
N SER A 363 23.13 13.18 -4.34
CA SER A 363 24.20 13.20 -5.33
C SER A 363 25.36 13.96 -4.72
N VAL A 364 26.50 13.30 -4.56
CA VAL A 364 27.70 13.86 -3.91
C VAL A 364 28.81 13.99 -4.91
N ILE A 365 29.24 15.22 -5.18
CA ILE A 365 30.42 15.50 -5.99
C ILE A 365 31.65 15.53 -5.06
N TYR A 366 32.61 14.65 -5.33
CA TYR A 366 33.77 14.42 -4.48
C TYR A 366 35.09 14.86 -5.13
N SER A 367 35.05 15.31 -6.39
CA SER A 367 36.28 15.73 -7.14
C SER A 367 36.92 17.01 -6.63
N PHE A 368 36.20 17.79 -5.81
CA PHE A 368 36.70 19.02 -5.20
C PHE A 368 37.10 18.83 -3.73
N ASP A 369 37.82 19.77 -3.15
CA ASP A 369 38.25 19.69 -1.75
C ASP A 369 37.11 19.54 -0.77
N GLN A 370 35.99 20.23 -1.02
CA GLN A 370 34.76 20.08 -0.25
C GLN A 370 33.75 19.19 -1.00
N LEU A 371 33.12 18.27 -0.27
CA LEU A 371 32.03 17.49 -0.81
C LEU A 371 30.83 18.40 -1.05
N GLN A 372 30.29 18.37 -2.27
CA GLN A 372 29.07 19.08 -2.61
C GLN A 372 27.92 18.05 -2.71
N GLU A 373 26.97 18.14 -1.79
CA GLU A 373 25.82 17.26 -1.76
C GLU A 373 24.56 18.00 -2.21
N ASN A 374 23.84 17.41 -3.15
CA ASN A 374 22.50 17.81 -3.54
C ASN A 374 21.53 16.66 -3.21
N MET A 375 20.51 16.96 -2.43
CA MET A 375 19.51 15.99 -2.01
C MET A 375 18.17 16.27 -2.69
N THR A 376 17.53 15.23 -3.17
CA THR A 376 16.15 15.25 -3.67
C THR A 376 15.34 14.14 -2.99
N GLY A 377 14.03 14.27 -2.96
CA GLY A 377 13.24 13.22 -2.36
C GLY A 377 11.75 13.32 -2.63
N SER A 378 11.04 12.35 -2.12
CA SER A 378 9.58 12.30 -2.12
C SER A 378 9.07 11.73 -0.80
N PHE A 379 7.88 12.15 -0.41
CA PHE A 379 7.27 11.75 0.84
C PHE A 379 5.78 11.52 0.66
N ASN A 380 5.24 10.50 1.27
CA ASN A 380 3.79 10.34 1.38
C ASN A 380 3.38 9.64 2.67
N ILE A 381 2.17 9.97 3.12
CA ILE A 381 1.59 9.43 4.34
C ILE A 381 0.06 9.40 4.22
N THR A 382 -0.55 8.36 4.79
CA THR A 382 -2.01 8.33 4.89
C THR A 382 -2.53 9.37 5.86
N GLN A 383 -3.59 10.07 5.47
CA GLN A 383 -4.22 11.14 6.23
C GLN A 383 -5.74 11.02 6.19
N VAL A 384 -6.42 11.86 6.96
CA VAL A 384 -7.88 11.99 6.95
C VAL A 384 -8.24 13.44 6.68
N ALA A 385 -9.04 13.67 5.65
CA ALA A 385 -9.51 14.99 5.22
C ALA A 385 -11.05 15.05 5.06
N ILE A 386 -11.75 14.07 5.65
CA ILE A 386 -13.21 13.91 5.52
C ILE A 386 -13.99 15.13 6.01
N GLY A 387 -13.44 15.91 6.95
CA GLY A 387 -14.06 17.12 7.47
C GLY A 387 -14.39 18.16 6.41
N THR A 388 -13.58 18.23 5.35
CA THR A 388 -13.76 19.18 4.25
C THR A 388 -14.21 18.52 2.94
N ALA A 389 -14.33 17.19 2.91
CA ALA A 389 -14.67 16.43 1.70
C ALA A 389 -16.03 16.78 1.09
N PHE A 390 -16.95 17.27 1.91
CA PHE A 390 -18.34 17.57 1.54
C PHE A 390 -18.65 19.06 1.56
N HIS A 391 -17.64 19.94 1.74
CA HIS A 391 -17.83 21.38 1.60
C HIS A 391 -18.31 21.70 0.18
N LYS A 392 -19.27 22.59 0.10
CA LYS A 392 -19.84 23.02 -1.18
C LYS A 392 -18.82 23.85 -1.95
N ILE A 393 -18.81 23.64 -3.23
CA ILE A 393 -18.10 24.49 -4.19
C ILE A 393 -19.16 25.22 -4.94
N GLY A 394 -19.04 26.54 -5.06
CA GLY A 394 -19.91 27.36 -5.81
C GLY A 394 -19.99 27.05 -7.30
N THR A 395 -20.79 27.82 -8.01
CA THR A 395 -20.97 27.73 -9.46
C THR A 395 -20.16 28.81 -10.18
N ALA A 396 -20.23 28.84 -11.49
CA ALA A 396 -19.56 29.88 -12.27
C ALA A 396 -20.05 31.30 -11.92
N ASP A 397 -21.33 31.44 -11.52
CA ASP A 397 -21.96 32.71 -11.17
C ASP A 397 -21.38 33.32 -9.89
N ASP A 398 -20.86 32.51 -8.96
CA ASP A 398 -20.21 32.96 -7.73
C ASP A 398 -18.68 32.72 -7.75
N ASN A 399 -18.09 32.64 -8.94
CA ASN A 399 -16.65 32.37 -9.15
C ASN A 399 -16.15 31.14 -8.43
N PHE A 400 -16.95 30.07 -8.35
CA PHE A 400 -16.61 28.83 -7.66
C PHE A 400 -16.13 29.03 -6.21
N ALA A 401 -16.82 29.90 -5.47
CA ALA A 401 -16.50 30.21 -4.09
C ALA A 401 -16.35 28.95 -3.25
N SER A 402 -15.40 28.94 -2.34
CA SER A 402 -15.08 27.79 -1.47
C SER A 402 -14.66 28.28 -0.09
N GLU A 403 -15.37 27.84 0.93
CA GLU A 403 -15.02 28.08 2.33
C GLU A 403 -13.61 27.55 2.64
N THR A 404 -13.27 26.36 2.15
CA THR A 404 -11.96 25.75 2.36
C THR A 404 -10.82 26.60 1.79
N PHE A 405 -11.03 27.20 0.61
CA PHE A 405 -10.04 28.09 0.03
C PHE A 405 -9.92 29.40 0.81
N SER A 406 -11.03 29.98 1.25
CA SER A 406 -11.01 31.19 2.12
C SER A 406 -10.28 30.91 3.44
N GLN A 407 -10.52 29.76 4.04
CA GLN A 407 -9.79 29.32 5.23
C GLN A 407 -8.28 29.16 4.94
N PHE A 408 -7.90 28.63 3.77
CA PHE A 408 -6.49 28.53 3.39
C PHE A 408 -5.81 29.90 3.36
N LEU A 409 -6.46 30.93 2.79
CA LEU A 409 -5.92 32.29 2.75
C LEU A 409 -5.73 32.84 4.17
N THR A 410 -6.71 32.68 5.05
CA THR A 410 -6.59 33.07 6.46
C THR A 410 -5.50 32.29 7.20
N ASN A 411 -5.41 30.99 6.98
CA ASN A 411 -4.40 30.13 7.60
C ASN A 411 -2.98 30.49 7.14
N ARG A 412 -2.80 31.00 5.91
CA ARG A 412 -1.51 31.47 5.41
C ARG A 412 -0.95 32.58 6.29
N ASP A 413 -1.75 33.57 6.65
CA ASP A 413 -1.32 34.66 7.52
C ASP A 413 -0.99 34.18 8.93
N ILE A 414 -1.79 33.26 9.49
CA ILE A 414 -1.51 32.63 10.78
C ILE A 414 -0.18 31.88 10.76
N MET A 415 0.05 31.08 9.70
CA MET A 415 1.28 30.29 9.57
C MET A 415 2.50 31.18 9.39
N THR A 416 2.38 32.28 8.65
CA THR A 416 3.48 33.28 8.52
C THR A 416 3.89 33.77 9.91
N GLY A 417 2.94 34.13 10.76
CA GLY A 417 3.20 34.54 12.14
C GLY A 417 3.89 33.44 12.96
N ARG A 418 3.37 32.21 12.90
CA ARG A 418 3.91 31.05 13.62
C ARG A 418 5.32 30.67 13.19
N VAL A 419 5.63 30.69 11.90
CA VAL A 419 6.97 30.41 11.37
C VAL A 419 7.92 31.54 11.79
N GLN A 420 7.48 32.80 11.65
CA GLN A 420 8.27 33.96 12.05
C GLN A 420 8.64 33.94 13.56
N GLU A 421 7.71 33.52 14.43
CA GLU A 421 7.93 33.39 15.87
C GLU A 421 9.06 32.40 16.20
N GLN A 422 9.25 31.34 15.41
CA GLN A 422 10.34 30.39 15.61
C GLN A 422 11.72 31.04 15.50
N TYR A 423 11.86 32.10 14.67
CA TYR A 423 13.13 32.78 14.44
C TYR A 423 13.41 33.89 15.48
N GLU A 424 12.41 34.43 16.15
CA GLU A 424 12.57 35.60 17.03
C GLU A 424 13.56 35.39 18.19
N ASN A 425 13.75 34.15 18.62
CA ASN A 425 14.66 33.82 19.72
C ASN A 425 15.97 33.17 19.25
N LEU A 426 16.17 33.05 17.94
CA LEU A 426 17.37 32.42 17.38
C LEU A 426 18.53 33.41 17.21
N VAL A 427 19.69 32.83 17.03
CA VAL A 427 20.95 33.54 16.77
C VAL A 427 21.44 33.17 15.39
N TYR A 428 21.98 34.14 14.65
CA TYR A 428 22.56 33.85 13.36
C TYR A 428 23.76 32.92 13.51
N PRO A 429 23.85 31.86 12.65
CA PRO A 429 24.97 30.92 12.66
C PRO A 429 26.35 31.63 12.46
N ASN A 430 27.37 31.02 13.03
CA ASN A 430 28.75 31.55 12.96
C ASN A 430 29.52 30.98 11.76
N ALA A 431 28.84 30.76 10.63
CA ALA A 431 29.39 30.03 9.49
C ALA A 431 28.87 30.53 8.13
N GLY A 432 29.51 30.10 7.08
CA GLY A 432 29.09 30.22 5.70
C GLY A 432 28.91 31.67 5.21
N PHE A 433 27.81 31.89 4.49
CA PHE A 433 27.49 33.18 3.87
C PHE A 433 26.96 34.23 4.84
N ILE A 434 26.72 33.87 6.11
CA ILE A 434 26.22 34.86 7.08
C ILE A 434 27.22 36.03 7.20
N PRO A 435 26.77 37.30 7.00
CA PRO A 435 27.61 38.47 7.15
C PRO A 435 28.33 38.52 8.50
N MET A 436 29.60 38.89 8.52
CA MET A 436 30.41 38.84 9.75
C MET A 436 29.85 39.70 10.88
N ASP A 437 29.20 40.80 10.55
CA ASP A 437 28.52 41.68 11.50
C ASP A 437 27.25 41.10 12.11
N LEU A 438 26.65 40.10 11.50
CA LEU A 438 25.45 39.39 12.02
C LEU A 438 25.78 38.13 12.80
N ARG A 439 26.93 37.50 12.56
CA ARG A 439 27.31 36.22 13.21
C ARG A 439 27.22 36.30 14.73
N GLY A 440 26.56 35.30 15.33
CA GLY A 440 26.39 35.22 16.77
C GLY A 440 25.45 36.27 17.35
N LYS A 441 24.85 37.16 16.55
CA LYS A 441 23.82 38.09 17.02
C LYS A 441 22.42 37.48 16.95
N LYS A 442 21.53 38.03 17.77
CA LYS A 442 20.13 37.67 17.74
C LYS A 442 19.54 38.02 16.37
N TYR A 443 18.65 37.14 15.87
CA TYR A 443 17.95 37.36 14.61
C TYR A 443 17.21 38.71 14.60
N ASP A 444 17.29 39.42 13.51
CA ASP A 444 16.62 40.72 13.30
C ASP A 444 15.88 40.71 11.95
N ARG A 445 14.58 40.99 11.98
CA ARG A 445 13.69 41.07 10.81
C ARG A 445 14.17 42.04 9.72
N LYS A 446 15.03 43.00 10.06
CA LYS A 446 15.57 43.96 9.10
C LYS A 446 16.44 43.33 8.01
N HIS A 447 17.03 42.15 8.31
CA HIS A 447 17.90 41.43 7.40
C HIS A 447 17.24 40.30 6.63
N GLY A 448 15.98 40.04 6.89
CA GLY A 448 15.19 39.02 6.21
C GLY A 448 13.98 38.60 7.05
N VAL A 449 12.88 38.44 6.41
CA VAL A 449 11.61 38.00 7.03
C VAL A 449 11.11 36.70 6.40
N VAL A 450 10.28 35.98 7.12
CA VAL A 450 9.58 34.83 6.57
C VAL A 450 8.63 35.30 5.47
N GLY A 451 8.81 34.78 4.27
CA GLY A 451 7.89 35.06 3.14
C GLY A 451 6.57 34.31 3.31
N ASN A 452 5.44 34.96 3.02
CA ASN A 452 4.10 34.35 3.11
C ASN A 452 3.82 33.32 2.02
N ASN A 453 4.67 33.25 0.98
CA ASN A 453 4.57 32.32 -0.14
C ASN A 453 5.63 31.22 -0.10
N THR A 454 6.36 31.10 0.99
CA THR A 454 7.34 30.01 1.16
C THR A 454 6.68 28.68 1.45
N ALA A 455 7.37 27.58 1.13
CA ALA A 455 6.88 26.22 1.42
C ALA A 455 6.55 26.03 2.90
N ASP A 456 7.34 26.62 3.79
CA ASP A 456 7.20 26.54 5.25
C ASP A 456 5.91 27.18 5.77
N VAL A 457 5.32 28.10 5.00
CA VAL A 457 4.05 28.77 5.29
C VAL A 457 2.89 28.10 4.54
N LEU A 458 3.06 27.94 3.22
CA LEU A 458 1.96 27.48 2.35
C LEU A 458 1.58 26.02 2.64
N VAL A 459 2.54 25.14 2.91
CA VAL A 459 2.26 23.70 3.11
C VAL A 459 1.45 23.45 4.40
N PRO A 460 1.85 23.95 5.59
CA PRO A 460 1.04 23.76 6.79
C PRO A 460 -0.30 24.51 6.72
N ALA A 461 -0.38 25.69 6.06
CA ALA A 461 -1.65 26.39 5.82
C ALA A 461 -2.60 25.55 4.96
N PHE A 462 -2.09 24.95 3.89
CA PHE A 462 -2.80 24.01 3.03
C PHE A 462 -3.31 22.80 3.81
N LEU A 463 -2.45 22.17 4.60
CA LEU A 463 -2.85 21.02 5.42
C LEU A 463 -3.93 21.39 6.42
N ALA A 464 -3.81 22.51 7.13
CA ALA A 464 -4.83 22.96 8.07
C ALA A 464 -6.19 23.14 7.37
N ALA A 465 -6.24 23.91 6.28
CA ALA A 465 -7.48 24.19 5.56
C ALA A 465 -8.11 22.95 4.95
N TYR A 466 -7.35 22.16 4.17
CA TYR A 466 -7.91 21.06 3.39
C TYR A 466 -8.14 19.78 4.20
N THR A 467 -7.56 19.65 5.40
CA THR A 467 -7.91 18.58 6.35
C THR A 467 -8.93 19.00 7.39
N GLY A 468 -9.31 20.29 7.44
CA GLY A 468 -10.26 20.83 8.42
C GLY A 468 -9.71 20.86 9.85
N ARG A 469 -8.38 21.05 10.00
CA ARG A 469 -7.74 21.14 11.32
C ARG A 469 -7.49 22.58 11.71
N ASP A 470 -7.51 22.82 13.02
CA ASP A 470 -7.09 24.09 13.57
C ASP A 470 -5.65 24.41 13.16
N PRO A 471 -5.37 25.60 12.58
CA PRO A 471 -4.05 26.01 12.15
C PRO A 471 -3.01 26.00 13.27
N TYR A 472 -3.40 26.21 14.52
CA TYR A 472 -2.47 26.14 15.66
C TYR A 472 -2.10 24.71 16.05
N SER A 473 -2.93 23.71 15.71
CA SER A 473 -2.69 22.30 15.99
C SER A 473 -1.80 21.61 14.94
N VAL A 474 -1.69 22.17 13.72
CA VAL A 474 -0.88 21.61 12.64
C VAL A 474 0.60 21.90 12.91
N LYS A 475 1.43 20.86 12.77
CA LYS A 475 2.90 21.04 12.87
C LYS A 475 3.44 21.76 11.63
N LEU A 476 4.42 22.61 11.84
CA LEU A 476 5.06 23.38 10.77
C LEU A 476 5.92 22.49 9.87
N ASN A 477 6.48 21.40 10.43
CA ASN A 477 7.23 20.41 9.65
C ASN A 477 6.31 19.66 8.68
N PRO A 478 6.50 19.76 7.34
CA PRO A 478 5.69 19.08 6.35
C PRO A 478 5.93 17.57 6.27
N PHE A 479 7.07 17.07 6.79
CA PHE A 479 7.43 15.65 6.83
C PHE A 479 6.92 15.00 8.11
N MET A 480 5.71 14.50 8.04
CA MET A 480 5.01 13.93 9.21
C MET A 480 5.68 12.68 9.75
N SER A 481 5.73 12.54 11.07
CA SER A 481 6.25 11.36 11.78
C SER A 481 5.30 10.16 11.71
N LEU A 482 5.77 8.97 12.12
CA LEU A 482 4.95 7.75 12.22
C LEU A 482 3.73 7.92 13.12
N LEU A 483 3.84 8.72 14.19
CA LEU A 483 2.72 8.99 15.12
C LEU A 483 1.61 9.87 14.52
N GLN A 484 1.85 10.47 13.35
CA GLN A 484 0.89 11.31 12.63
C GLN A 484 0.17 10.56 11.51
N ILE A 485 0.39 9.25 11.40
CA ILE A 485 -0.36 8.40 10.48
C ILE A 485 -1.83 8.40 10.89
N LEU A 486 -2.70 8.84 10.00
CA LEU A 486 -4.13 8.66 10.13
C LEU A 486 -4.59 7.60 9.15
N PRO A 487 -5.42 6.65 9.60
CA PRO A 487 -5.70 5.47 8.80
C PRO A 487 -6.72 5.72 7.69
N ASN A 488 -6.54 5.01 6.60
CA ASN A 488 -7.57 4.71 5.63
C ASN A 488 -8.40 3.52 6.11
N TRP A 489 -9.64 3.37 5.60
CA TRP A 489 -10.47 2.22 5.98
C TRP A 489 -11.34 1.74 4.83
N SER A 490 -11.73 0.48 4.92
CA SER A 490 -12.80 -0.10 4.12
C SER A 490 -13.73 -0.91 5.00
N VAL A 491 -15.01 -0.82 4.70
CA VAL A 491 -16.08 -1.49 5.45
C VAL A 491 -16.87 -2.36 4.48
N THR A 492 -17.09 -3.61 4.87
CA THR A 492 -17.97 -4.53 4.16
C THR A 492 -18.97 -5.15 5.14
N PHE A 493 -20.23 -5.21 4.76
CA PHE A 493 -21.28 -5.79 5.57
C PHE A 493 -22.17 -6.75 4.75
N ASP A 494 -22.13 -8.02 5.08
CA ASP A 494 -22.92 -9.09 4.46
C ASP A 494 -24.12 -9.54 5.32
N GLY A 495 -24.32 -8.90 6.45
CA GLY A 495 -25.35 -9.29 7.43
C GLY A 495 -26.78 -9.10 6.95
N LEU A 496 -27.02 -8.18 6.00
CA LEU A 496 -28.37 -7.92 5.48
C LEU A 496 -29.00 -9.14 4.82
N GLY A 497 -28.23 -9.93 4.09
CA GLY A 497 -28.70 -11.18 3.46
C GLY A 497 -29.17 -12.25 4.46
N LYS A 498 -28.90 -12.06 5.77
CA LYS A 498 -29.31 -12.99 6.85
C LYS A 498 -30.68 -12.64 7.45
N LEU A 499 -31.22 -11.46 7.12
CA LEU A 499 -32.57 -11.04 7.55
C LEU A 499 -33.62 -11.93 6.87
N PRO A 500 -34.70 -12.33 7.57
CA PRO A 500 -35.67 -13.31 7.03
C PRO A 500 -36.22 -12.92 5.66
N TRP A 501 -36.71 -11.70 5.51
CA TRP A 501 -37.28 -11.21 4.25
C TRP A 501 -36.28 -11.07 3.11
N MET A 502 -35.01 -10.74 3.42
CA MET A 502 -33.94 -10.69 2.44
C MET A 502 -33.49 -12.10 2.02
N ARG A 503 -33.33 -12.99 2.99
CA ARG A 503 -32.89 -14.37 2.75
C ARG A 503 -33.84 -15.15 1.82
N ASP A 504 -35.11 -14.81 1.82
CA ASP A 504 -36.11 -15.53 0.99
C ASP A 504 -35.96 -15.16 -0.49
N ASN A 505 -35.50 -13.96 -0.82
CA ASN A 505 -35.38 -13.45 -2.19
C ASN A 505 -33.92 -13.37 -2.68
N PHE A 506 -32.98 -13.07 -1.79
CA PHE A 506 -31.57 -12.82 -2.15
C PHE A 506 -30.66 -13.99 -1.75
N LYS A 507 -29.67 -14.26 -2.59
CA LYS A 507 -28.55 -15.15 -2.29
C LYS A 507 -27.49 -14.44 -1.47
N SER A 508 -27.20 -13.17 -1.80
CA SER A 508 -26.29 -12.32 -1.08
C SER A 508 -26.66 -10.85 -1.22
N VAL A 509 -26.43 -10.07 -0.16
CA VAL A 509 -26.52 -8.60 -0.18
C VAL A 509 -25.33 -8.08 0.60
N ASN A 510 -24.47 -7.33 -0.07
CA ASN A 510 -23.25 -6.76 0.50
C ASN A 510 -23.31 -5.26 0.43
N LEU A 511 -23.11 -4.59 1.56
CA LEU A 511 -22.82 -3.16 1.63
C LEU A 511 -21.32 -2.96 1.67
N THR A 512 -20.85 -1.97 0.93
CA THR A 512 -19.44 -1.62 0.85
C THR A 512 -19.24 -0.11 1.01
N HIS A 513 -18.21 0.27 1.74
CA HIS A 513 -17.73 1.63 1.88
C HIS A 513 -16.21 1.59 1.95
N ALA A 514 -15.51 2.48 1.25
CA ALA A 514 -14.07 2.59 1.36
C ALA A 514 -13.66 4.05 1.30
N TYR A 515 -12.75 4.40 2.18
CA TYR A 515 -12.14 5.72 2.28
C TYR A 515 -10.62 5.61 2.24
N THR A 516 -10.01 6.36 1.33
CA THR A 516 -8.56 6.52 1.27
C THR A 516 -8.21 7.98 1.13
N CYS A 517 -7.24 8.43 1.92
CA CYS A 517 -6.67 9.75 1.80
C CYS A 517 -5.16 9.67 1.95
N LYS A 518 -4.45 10.34 1.07
CA LYS A 518 -2.99 10.38 1.04
C LYS A 518 -2.52 11.83 0.89
N TYR A 519 -1.69 12.28 1.81
CA TYR A 519 -0.86 13.46 1.66
C TYR A 519 0.47 13.05 1.05
N ALA A 520 0.94 13.79 0.05
CA ALA A 520 2.21 13.54 -0.60
C ALA A 520 2.95 14.84 -0.93
N ILE A 521 4.26 14.83 -0.71
CA ILE A 521 5.21 15.78 -1.27
C ILE A 521 5.79 15.07 -2.50
N GLY A 522 5.45 15.57 -3.71
CA GLY A 522 5.80 14.90 -4.97
C GLY A 522 7.30 14.89 -5.20
N SER A 523 7.93 16.05 -5.03
CA SER A 523 9.39 16.22 -5.06
C SER A 523 9.80 17.38 -4.17
N TYR A 524 10.94 17.24 -3.56
CA TYR A 524 11.65 18.31 -2.86
C TYR A 524 13.13 18.19 -3.15
N SER A 525 13.86 19.30 -3.04
CA SER A 525 15.32 19.34 -3.14
C SER A 525 15.90 20.11 -1.95
N SER A 526 17.15 19.85 -1.62
CA SER A 526 17.86 20.65 -0.63
C SER A 526 18.37 21.95 -1.26
N TYR A 527 18.35 23.04 -0.49
CA TYR A 527 19.09 24.25 -0.87
C TYR A 527 20.58 24.05 -0.64
N SER A 528 21.38 24.27 -1.65
CA SER A 528 22.85 24.12 -1.57
C SER A 528 23.50 25.12 -0.61
N THR A 529 22.87 26.25 -0.35
CA THR A 529 23.37 27.34 0.51
C THR A 529 22.73 27.39 1.88
N TRP A 530 21.86 26.40 2.22
CA TRP A 530 21.18 26.42 3.52
C TRP A 530 22.14 26.17 4.70
N ILE A 531 21.95 26.96 5.77
CA ILE A 531 22.67 26.79 7.02
C ILE A 531 21.69 26.68 8.18
N PRO A 532 21.80 25.65 9.07
CA PRO A 532 20.94 25.51 10.23
C PRO A 532 21.15 26.65 11.23
N ALA A 533 20.08 27.07 11.90
CA ALA A 533 20.15 28.13 12.91
C ALA A 533 20.91 27.69 14.19
N ASP A 534 20.63 26.48 14.72
CA ASP A 534 21.21 26.00 15.98
C ASP A 534 21.91 24.64 15.83
N ASP A 535 21.17 23.60 15.50
CA ASP A 535 21.66 22.22 15.45
C ASP A 535 21.46 21.62 14.06
N LEU A 536 22.49 20.94 13.56
CA LEU A 536 22.47 20.21 12.29
C LEU A 536 21.33 19.18 12.17
N SER A 537 20.76 18.75 13.30
CA SER A 537 19.63 17.83 13.34
C SER A 537 18.29 18.44 12.95
N ASN A 538 18.12 19.78 13.10
CA ASN A 538 16.87 20.48 12.81
C ASN A 538 16.90 21.15 11.43
N LYS A 539 16.51 20.42 10.38
CA LYS A 539 16.45 20.90 9.00
C LYS A 539 15.23 21.79 8.68
N HIS A 540 14.50 22.24 9.67
CA HIS A 540 13.31 23.08 9.48
C HIS A 540 13.50 24.53 9.88
N VAL A 541 14.60 24.84 10.53
CA VAL A 541 14.91 26.18 10.98
C VAL A 541 16.35 26.53 10.61
N GLY A 542 16.52 27.46 9.72
CA GLY A 542 17.82 27.87 9.22
C GLY A 542 17.71 29.06 8.28
N PHE A 543 18.74 29.28 7.51
CA PHE A 543 18.85 30.43 6.62
C PHE A 543 19.35 30.00 5.24
N ILE A 544 18.80 30.62 4.20
CA ILE A 544 19.33 30.61 2.83
C ILE A 544 19.85 31.99 2.49
N ARG A 545 20.77 32.06 1.51
CA ARG A 545 21.30 33.32 1.00
C ARG A 545 20.34 33.91 -0.03
N ASP A 546 19.93 35.16 0.18
CA ASP A 546 19.25 35.94 -0.84
C ASP A 546 20.22 36.24 -2.00
N VAL A 547 19.76 36.02 -3.23
CA VAL A 547 20.59 36.19 -4.43
C VAL A 547 20.87 37.69 -4.72
N GLU A 548 19.91 38.57 -4.39
CA GLU A 548 19.99 40.01 -4.68
C GLU A 548 20.68 40.80 -3.57
N THR A 549 20.22 40.55 -2.33
CA THR A 549 20.69 41.36 -1.18
C THR A 549 21.84 40.71 -0.40
N GLU A 550 22.14 39.45 -0.69
CA GLU A 550 23.10 38.59 0.04
C GLU A 550 22.73 38.37 1.53
N ASN A 551 21.60 38.83 1.97
CA ASN A 551 21.10 38.69 3.34
C ASN A 551 20.66 37.27 3.66
N PRO A 552 20.74 36.84 4.94
CA PRO A 552 20.23 35.57 5.38
C PRO A 552 18.69 35.60 5.50
N ILE A 553 17.99 34.86 4.65
CA ILE A 553 16.52 34.70 4.70
C ILE A 553 16.16 33.48 5.51
N PRO A 554 15.21 33.57 6.47
CA PRO A 554 14.64 32.42 7.15
C PRO A 554 14.05 31.39 6.19
N SER A 555 14.51 30.13 6.26
CA SER A 555 14.03 29.03 5.41
C SER A 555 14.35 27.67 6.00
N SER A 556 13.53 26.65 5.69
CA SER A 556 13.92 25.26 5.90
C SER A 556 14.99 24.82 4.88
N ALA A 557 15.59 23.66 5.12
CA ALA A 557 16.60 23.09 4.22
C ALA A 557 16.04 22.69 2.85
N TYR A 558 14.73 22.60 2.72
CA TYR A 558 14.07 21.97 1.57
C TYR A 558 13.24 22.95 0.75
N ASP A 559 13.51 22.97 -0.54
CA ASP A 559 12.64 23.54 -1.55
C ASP A 559 11.57 22.49 -1.94
N ILE A 560 10.33 22.75 -1.60
CA ILE A 560 9.18 21.89 -1.90
C ILE A 560 8.41 22.51 -3.06
N SER A 561 8.46 21.89 -4.23
CA SER A 561 7.80 22.42 -5.43
C SER A 561 6.28 22.24 -5.39
N SER A 562 5.80 21.11 -4.85
CA SER A 562 4.37 20.83 -4.78
C SER A 562 4.01 19.82 -3.71
N VAL A 563 2.79 19.97 -3.18
CA VAL A 563 2.17 18.99 -2.28
C VAL A 563 0.79 18.62 -2.79
N THR A 564 0.37 17.39 -2.55
CA THR A 564 -0.94 16.87 -2.97
C THR A 564 -1.69 16.22 -1.82
N LEU A 565 -3.01 16.39 -1.82
CA LEU A 565 -3.94 15.66 -0.96
C LEU A 565 -4.93 14.93 -1.87
N SER A 566 -4.78 13.60 -1.95
CA SER A 566 -5.66 12.74 -2.75
C SER A 566 -6.62 12.01 -1.84
N GLU A 567 -7.90 12.30 -1.97
CA GLU A 567 -8.98 11.70 -1.18
C GLU A 567 -9.95 10.96 -2.09
N ASN A 568 -10.30 9.74 -1.72
CA ASN A 568 -11.13 8.88 -2.55
C ASN A 568 -12.09 8.04 -1.69
N PHE A 569 -13.37 8.15 -1.99
CA PHE A 569 -14.44 7.28 -1.53
C PHE A 569 -14.82 6.33 -2.66
N SER A 570 -14.34 5.10 -2.63
CA SER A 570 -14.52 4.13 -3.70
C SER A 570 -14.97 2.75 -3.20
N PRO A 571 -16.28 2.57 -2.95
CA PRO A 571 -17.35 3.57 -3.03
C PRO A 571 -17.56 4.36 -1.73
N LEU A 572 -18.24 5.53 -1.78
CA LEU A 572 -18.80 6.16 -0.59
C LEU A 572 -19.93 5.31 -0.02
N ILE A 573 -20.80 4.81 -0.89
CA ILE A 573 -21.82 3.80 -0.58
C ILE A 573 -21.93 2.87 -1.78
N GLY A 574 -21.81 1.58 -1.54
CA GLY A 574 -21.98 0.55 -2.55
C GLY A 574 -22.90 -0.55 -2.03
N VAL A 575 -23.83 -0.99 -2.87
CA VAL A 575 -24.73 -2.08 -2.61
C VAL A 575 -24.63 -3.09 -3.75
N ASN A 576 -24.20 -4.30 -3.44
CA ASN A 576 -24.15 -5.41 -4.39
C ASN A 576 -25.11 -6.50 -3.95
N MET A 577 -26.06 -6.84 -4.82
CA MET A 577 -27.13 -7.80 -4.54
C MET A 577 -27.10 -8.92 -5.57
N THR A 578 -27.29 -10.14 -5.12
CA THR A 578 -27.52 -11.30 -6.00
C THR A 578 -28.78 -11.99 -5.55
N MET A 579 -29.75 -12.09 -6.43
CA MET A 579 -31.02 -12.77 -6.18
C MET A 579 -30.92 -14.27 -6.44
N LYS A 580 -31.83 -15.05 -5.92
CA LYS A 580 -31.89 -16.51 -6.13
C LYS A 580 -32.20 -16.92 -7.57
N ASN A 581 -32.89 -16.05 -8.31
CA ASN A 581 -33.20 -16.22 -9.74
C ASN A 581 -32.03 -15.86 -10.68
N SER A 582 -30.80 -15.70 -10.14
CA SER A 582 -29.59 -15.33 -10.89
C SER A 582 -29.56 -13.89 -11.41
N LEU A 583 -30.46 -13.03 -10.96
CA LEU A 583 -30.37 -11.59 -11.17
C LEU A 583 -29.37 -11.00 -10.17
N SER A 584 -28.45 -10.18 -10.64
CA SER A 584 -27.56 -9.37 -9.82
C SER A 584 -27.82 -7.89 -10.06
N ALA A 585 -27.69 -7.10 -9.02
CA ALA A 585 -27.80 -5.65 -9.10
C ALA A 585 -26.66 -5.00 -8.29
N LYS A 586 -26.15 -3.89 -8.80
CA LYS A 586 -25.10 -3.11 -8.21
C LYS A 586 -25.49 -1.64 -8.24
N VAL A 587 -25.33 -0.95 -7.12
CA VAL A 587 -25.50 0.50 -7.04
C VAL A 587 -24.31 1.05 -6.27
N GLU A 588 -23.58 1.97 -6.86
CA GLU A 588 -22.40 2.59 -6.22
C GLU A 588 -22.40 4.10 -6.44
N TYR A 589 -22.09 4.83 -5.38
CA TYR A 589 -21.73 6.23 -5.46
C TYR A 589 -20.27 6.38 -5.03
N ARG A 590 -19.46 6.99 -5.90
CA ARG A 590 -18.05 7.25 -5.71
C ARG A 590 -17.78 8.72 -5.71
N LYS A 591 -16.87 9.15 -4.85
CA LYS A 591 -16.44 10.55 -4.79
C LYS A 591 -14.92 10.59 -4.66
N GLN A 592 -14.29 11.40 -5.48
CA GLN A 592 -12.85 11.62 -5.44
C GLN A 592 -12.58 13.13 -5.41
N ARG A 593 -11.61 13.50 -4.59
CA ARG A 593 -11.06 14.86 -4.54
C ARG A 593 -9.54 14.76 -4.60
N ASN A 594 -8.95 15.52 -5.51
CA ASN A 594 -7.51 15.62 -5.65
C ASN A 594 -7.12 17.09 -5.60
N VAL A 595 -6.43 17.50 -4.55
CA VAL A 595 -6.02 18.88 -4.35
C VAL A 595 -4.51 18.95 -4.38
N SER A 596 -3.97 19.80 -5.25
CA SER A 596 -2.52 20.00 -5.41
C SER A 596 -2.19 21.47 -5.24
N LEU A 597 -1.34 21.77 -4.26
CA LEU A 597 -0.72 23.07 -4.09
C LEU A 597 0.62 23.07 -4.83
N ASN A 598 0.76 23.94 -5.83
CA ASN A 598 2.05 24.26 -6.44
C ASN A 598 2.61 25.47 -5.72
N VAL A 599 3.72 25.28 -5.01
CA VAL A 599 4.37 26.32 -4.19
C VAL A 599 5.04 27.37 -5.09
N ASN A 600 5.69 26.94 -6.17
CA ASN A 600 6.44 27.84 -7.05
C ASN A 600 5.55 28.83 -7.82
N SER A 601 4.36 28.36 -8.26
CA SER A 601 3.40 29.22 -8.95
C SER A 601 2.35 29.82 -8.01
N VAL A 602 2.39 29.49 -6.72
CA VAL A 602 1.45 29.92 -5.67
C VAL A 602 0.00 29.69 -6.09
N GLN A 603 -0.29 28.45 -6.54
CA GLN A 603 -1.60 28.07 -7.08
C GLN A 603 -2.08 26.74 -6.51
N ILE A 604 -3.40 26.60 -6.36
CA ILE A 604 -4.02 25.34 -5.95
C ILE A 604 -4.89 24.82 -7.10
N SER A 605 -4.65 23.60 -7.51
CA SER A 605 -5.52 22.86 -8.44
C SER A 605 -6.41 21.90 -7.64
N GLU A 606 -7.72 22.04 -7.78
CA GLU A 606 -8.72 21.18 -7.14
C GLU A 606 -9.49 20.37 -8.17
N GLY A 607 -9.24 19.07 -8.22
CA GLY A 607 -9.99 18.11 -9.02
C GLY A 607 -11.07 17.42 -8.19
N HIS A 608 -12.31 17.47 -8.65
CA HIS A 608 -13.46 16.82 -8.05
C HIS A 608 -14.10 15.86 -9.03
N THR A 609 -14.39 14.66 -8.61
CA THR A 609 -15.09 13.65 -9.40
C THR A 609 -16.18 13.02 -8.55
N ASN A 610 -17.42 13.09 -9.05
CA ASN A 610 -18.54 12.35 -8.49
C ASN A 610 -19.04 11.36 -9.54
N GLU A 611 -19.19 10.10 -9.18
CA GLU A 611 -19.61 9.06 -10.10
C GLU A 611 -20.72 8.22 -9.46
N PHE A 612 -21.80 8.05 -10.21
CA PHE A 612 -22.91 7.19 -9.87
C PHE A 612 -22.96 6.03 -10.87
N VAL A 613 -22.98 4.78 -10.36
CA VAL A 613 -22.99 3.57 -11.17
C VAL A 613 -24.15 2.68 -10.76
N ILE A 614 -24.97 2.30 -11.73
CA ILE A 614 -26.00 1.28 -11.55
C ILE A 614 -25.68 0.14 -12.52
N GLY A 615 -25.54 -1.09 -12.01
CA GLY A 615 -25.32 -2.28 -12.80
C GLY A 615 -26.43 -3.30 -12.55
N ALA A 616 -26.82 -3.99 -13.60
CA ALA A 616 -27.69 -5.15 -13.53
C ALA A 616 -27.10 -6.29 -14.35
N GLY A 617 -27.13 -7.50 -13.80
CA GLY A 617 -26.64 -8.70 -14.47
C GLY A 617 -27.66 -9.83 -14.35
N TYR A 618 -27.83 -10.60 -15.42
CA TYR A 618 -28.69 -11.78 -15.41
C TYR A 618 -27.97 -12.97 -16.02
N THR A 619 -28.00 -14.10 -15.34
CA THR A 619 -27.41 -15.34 -15.86
C THR A 619 -28.51 -16.29 -16.31
N ILE A 620 -28.61 -16.50 -17.61
CA ILE A 620 -29.47 -17.53 -18.22
C ILE A 620 -28.71 -18.85 -18.14
N LYS A 621 -29.19 -19.75 -17.29
CA LYS A 621 -28.55 -21.04 -17.09
C LYS A 621 -28.90 -22.00 -18.22
N ASP A 622 -27.94 -22.89 -18.53
CA ASP A 622 -28.08 -23.99 -19.48
C ASP A 622 -28.64 -23.58 -20.86
N LEU A 623 -28.30 -22.38 -21.33
CA LEU A 623 -28.62 -21.97 -22.68
C LEU A 623 -27.96 -22.93 -23.67
N SER A 624 -28.77 -23.68 -24.44
CA SER A 624 -28.26 -24.70 -25.33
C SER A 624 -28.52 -24.38 -26.79
N PHE A 625 -27.53 -24.63 -27.63
CA PHE A 625 -27.69 -24.64 -29.09
C PHE A 625 -27.00 -25.86 -29.72
N ILE A 626 -27.39 -26.16 -30.94
CA ILE A 626 -26.87 -27.29 -31.68
C ILE A 626 -25.76 -26.79 -32.63
N ALA A 627 -24.52 -27.18 -32.35
CA ALA A 627 -23.40 -26.91 -33.24
C ALA A 627 -23.20 -28.08 -34.19
N LYS A 628 -23.11 -27.79 -35.51
CA LYS A 628 -22.74 -28.79 -36.53
C LYS A 628 -21.22 -28.98 -36.52
N SER A 629 -20.79 -30.22 -36.31
CA SER A 629 -19.39 -30.60 -36.45
C SER A 629 -19.00 -30.85 -37.90
N LYS A 630 -17.74 -30.65 -38.27
CA LYS A 630 -17.18 -30.87 -39.64
C LYS A 630 -17.37 -32.32 -40.16
N GLY A 631 -17.75 -33.29 -39.31
CA GLY A 631 -18.03 -34.68 -39.63
C GLY A 631 -19.51 -35.04 -39.67
N GLY A 632 -20.43 -34.07 -39.82
CA GLY A 632 -21.88 -34.32 -39.94
C GLY A 632 -22.63 -34.58 -38.65
N GLY A 633 -21.94 -34.68 -37.51
CA GLY A 633 -22.54 -34.86 -36.18
C GLY A 633 -23.07 -33.55 -35.58
N GLN A 634 -24.23 -33.60 -34.97
CA GLN A 634 -24.77 -32.50 -34.17
C GLN A 634 -24.31 -32.63 -32.72
N LYS A 635 -23.62 -31.59 -32.20
CA LYS A 635 -23.23 -31.52 -30.77
C LYS A 635 -24.03 -30.46 -30.09
N LYS A 636 -24.79 -30.84 -29.06
CA LYS A 636 -25.48 -29.90 -28.19
C LYS A 636 -24.45 -29.27 -27.25
N VAL A 637 -24.29 -27.95 -27.34
CA VAL A 637 -23.52 -27.15 -26.39
C VAL A 637 -24.50 -26.49 -25.44
N SER A 638 -24.31 -26.68 -24.13
CA SER A 638 -25.16 -26.08 -23.09
C SER A 638 -24.26 -25.43 -22.05
N ASN A 639 -24.33 -24.12 -21.93
CA ASN A 639 -23.58 -23.34 -20.97
C ASN A 639 -24.38 -22.09 -20.56
N ASP A 640 -23.89 -21.41 -19.56
CA ASP A 640 -24.51 -20.18 -19.04
C ASP A 640 -24.22 -18.96 -19.92
N LEU A 641 -25.26 -18.20 -20.23
CA LEU A 641 -25.13 -16.87 -20.84
C LEU A 641 -25.27 -15.81 -19.74
N LYS A 642 -24.23 -14.98 -19.59
CA LYS A 642 -24.24 -13.87 -18.65
C LYS A 642 -24.48 -12.56 -19.39
N LEU A 643 -25.55 -11.88 -19.04
CA LEU A 643 -25.89 -10.56 -19.54
C LEU A 643 -25.58 -9.54 -18.45
N ASN A 644 -24.86 -8.46 -18.79
CA ASN A 644 -24.57 -7.36 -17.87
C ASN A 644 -24.89 -6.03 -18.56
N VAL A 645 -25.48 -5.13 -17.80
CA VAL A 645 -25.75 -3.75 -18.20
C VAL A 645 -25.27 -2.87 -17.06
N ASP A 646 -24.36 -1.95 -17.36
CA ASP A 646 -23.88 -0.94 -16.43
C ASP A 646 -24.18 0.46 -17.01
N VAL A 647 -24.79 1.29 -16.20
CA VAL A 647 -25.05 2.71 -16.50
C VAL A 647 -24.26 3.55 -15.52
N SER A 648 -23.50 4.50 -16.02
CA SER A 648 -22.68 5.39 -15.20
C SER A 648 -22.92 6.85 -15.58
N TYR A 649 -22.94 7.70 -14.56
CA TYR A 649 -22.91 9.15 -14.71
C TYR A 649 -21.78 9.71 -13.87
N LYS A 650 -20.88 10.45 -14.51
CA LYS A 650 -19.66 10.98 -13.89
C LYS A 650 -19.57 12.49 -14.13
N ASP A 651 -19.43 13.26 -13.06
CA ASP A 651 -19.19 14.70 -13.08
C ASP A 651 -17.78 15.00 -12.61
N ILE A 652 -16.97 15.56 -13.49
CA ILE A 652 -15.55 15.89 -13.27
C ILE A 652 -15.41 17.40 -13.38
N LYS A 653 -14.76 18.01 -12.37
CA LYS A 653 -14.42 19.43 -12.37
C LYS A 653 -13.00 19.62 -11.91
N THR A 654 -12.24 20.48 -12.59
CA THR A 654 -10.91 20.91 -12.14
C THR A 654 -10.92 22.44 -12.06
N LEU A 655 -10.64 22.94 -10.87
CA LEU A 655 -10.59 24.36 -10.57
C LEU A 655 -9.14 24.77 -10.32
N LEU A 656 -8.74 25.91 -10.84
CA LEU A 656 -7.45 26.53 -10.56
C LEU A 656 -7.71 27.76 -9.68
N ARG A 657 -7.11 27.77 -8.49
CA ARG A 657 -7.20 28.86 -7.51
C ARG A 657 -5.86 29.58 -7.44
N LYS A 658 -5.86 30.83 -7.80
CA LYS A 658 -4.69 31.71 -7.73
C LYS A 658 -4.66 32.36 -6.35
N VAL A 659 -3.67 32.01 -5.57
CA VAL A 659 -3.62 32.35 -4.13
C VAL A 659 -3.40 33.82 -3.91
N GLU A 660 -2.54 34.47 -4.69
CA GLU A 660 -2.24 35.88 -4.55
C GLU A 660 -3.38 36.80 -4.99
N GLU A 661 -4.06 36.41 -6.07
CA GLU A 661 -5.16 37.16 -6.63
C GLU A 661 -6.48 36.87 -5.90
N GLY A 662 -6.54 35.80 -5.11
CA GLY A 662 -7.76 35.34 -4.41
C GLY A 662 -8.88 34.88 -5.36
N ILE A 663 -8.58 34.60 -6.63
CA ILE A 663 -9.56 34.25 -7.66
C ILE A 663 -9.52 32.78 -8.03
N THR A 664 -10.66 32.28 -8.50
CA THR A 664 -10.82 30.91 -8.98
C THR A 664 -11.36 30.88 -10.38
N GLN A 665 -10.86 29.97 -11.20
CA GLN A 665 -11.35 29.69 -12.54
C GLN A 665 -11.46 28.19 -12.80
N ALA A 666 -12.45 27.78 -13.60
CA ALA A 666 -12.52 26.42 -14.09
C ALA A 666 -11.42 26.20 -15.13
N SER A 667 -10.56 25.22 -14.86
CA SER A 667 -9.48 24.80 -15.78
C SER A 667 -9.95 23.75 -16.77
N SER A 668 -10.74 22.78 -16.28
CA SER A 668 -11.35 21.73 -17.11
C SER A 668 -12.56 21.12 -16.40
N GLY A 669 -13.34 20.35 -17.12
CA GLY A 669 -14.42 19.57 -16.55
C GLY A 669 -15.27 18.92 -17.62
N ASN A 670 -15.85 17.77 -17.25
CA ASN A 670 -16.70 17.00 -18.15
C ASN A 670 -17.81 16.30 -17.35
N LYS A 671 -19.00 16.28 -17.93
CA LYS A 671 -20.07 15.37 -17.53
C LYS A 671 -20.06 14.19 -18.51
N VAL A 672 -19.87 13.00 -17.99
CA VAL A 672 -19.76 11.79 -18.80
C VAL A 672 -20.92 10.86 -18.45
N PHE A 673 -21.73 10.53 -19.45
CA PHE A 673 -22.76 9.50 -19.35
C PHE A 673 -22.31 8.28 -20.13
N GLY A 674 -22.34 7.10 -19.49
CA GLY A 674 -21.90 5.85 -20.10
C GLY A 674 -22.92 4.73 -19.92
N ILE A 675 -23.10 3.94 -20.96
CA ILE A 675 -23.85 2.67 -20.92
C ILE A 675 -22.92 1.59 -21.44
N LYS A 676 -22.75 0.52 -20.68
CA LYS A 676 -22.00 -0.68 -21.08
C LYS A 676 -22.93 -1.88 -21.03
N VAL A 677 -23.03 -2.59 -22.14
CA VAL A 677 -23.78 -3.84 -22.23
C VAL A 677 -22.83 -4.92 -22.66
N SER A 678 -22.85 -6.06 -21.95
CA SER A 678 -22.10 -7.24 -22.37
C SER A 678 -22.92 -8.52 -22.26
N ALA A 679 -22.64 -9.44 -23.17
CA ALA A 679 -23.20 -10.79 -23.20
C ALA A 679 -22.04 -11.78 -23.31
N ASP A 680 -21.77 -12.50 -22.22
CA ASP A 680 -20.67 -13.45 -22.11
C ASP A 680 -21.20 -14.88 -22.20
N TYR A 681 -20.74 -15.64 -23.19
CA TYR A 681 -21.10 -17.03 -23.40
C TYR A 681 -19.88 -17.94 -23.44
N VAL A 682 -19.82 -18.93 -22.59
CA VAL A 682 -18.72 -19.92 -22.58
C VAL A 682 -19.04 -21.02 -23.59
N LEU A 683 -18.48 -20.94 -24.80
CA LEU A 683 -18.67 -21.94 -25.85
C LEU A 683 -18.07 -23.30 -25.49
N SER A 684 -16.90 -23.30 -24.84
CA SER A 684 -16.21 -24.50 -24.34
C SER A 684 -15.22 -24.12 -23.25
N GLN A 685 -14.58 -25.11 -22.61
CA GLN A 685 -13.49 -24.86 -21.64
C GLN A 685 -12.33 -24.04 -22.24
N LYS A 686 -12.20 -23.99 -23.58
CA LYS A 686 -11.13 -23.30 -24.29
C LYS A 686 -11.58 -22.01 -25.00
N ILE A 687 -12.88 -21.80 -25.16
CA ILE A 687 -13.42 -20.70 -25.97
C ILE A 687 -14.49 -19.96 -25.19
N ASN A 688 -14.27 -18.69 -24.94
CA ASN A 688 -15.25 -17.76 -24.41
C ASN A 688 -15.56 -16.69 -25.45
N LEU A 689 -16.85 -16.42 -25.65
CA LEU A 689 -17.38 -15.41 -26.57
C LEU A 689 -18.00 -14.30 -25.75
N GLN A 690 -17.60 -13.06 -25.99
CA GLN A 690 -18.22 -11.88 -25.40
C GLN A 690 -18.65 -10.91 -26.49
N LEU A 691 -19.92 -10.58 -26.50
CA LEU A 691 -20.46 -9.45 -27.26
C LEU A 691 -20.48 -8.25 -26.33
N PHE A 692 -20.09 -7.08 -26.81
CA PHE A 692 -20.15 -5.86 -26.02
C PHE A 692 -20.63 -4.67 -26.84
N TYR A 693 -21.28 -3.74 -26.14
CA TYR A 693 -21.65 -2.43 -26.63
C TYR A 693 -21.37 -1.40 -25.56
N ASP A 694 -20.57 -0.38 -25.89
CA ASP A 694 -20.22 0.73 -25.02
C ASP A 694 -20.67 2.04 -25.68
N HIS A 695 -21.56 2.77 -25.00
CA HIS A 695 -21.94 4.12 -25.36
C HIS A 695 -21.35 5.12 -24.35
N GLN A 696 -20.71 6.18 -24.84
CA GLN A 696 -20.20 7.24 -23.99
C GLN A 696 -20.56 8.60 -24.60
N GLY A 697 -21.32 9.39 -23.85
CA GLY A 697 -21.58 10.80 -24.13
C GLY A 697 -20.80 11.69 -23.17
N THR A 698 -20.05 12.64 -23.68
CA THR A 698 -19.25 13.59 -22.90
C THR A 698 -19.69 15.02 -23.21
N THR A 699 -20.04 15.78 -22.17
CA THR A 699 -20.39 17.21 -22.26
C THR A 699 -19.35 18.01 -21.48
N PRO A 700 -18.54 18.86 -22.11
CA PRO A 700 -17.54 19.66 -21.43
C PRO A 700 -18.18 20.76 -20.56
N LEU A 701 -17.49 21.15 -19.48
CA LEU A 701 -17.86 22.22 -18.59
C LEU A 701 -17.46 23.60 -19.15
N ILE A 702 -16.37 23.64 -19.93
CA ILE A 702 -15.81 24.87 -20.50
C ILE A 702 -16.07 24.93 -21.99
N SER A 703 -16.28 26.14 -22.50
CA SER A 703 -16.69 26.41 -23.90
C SER A 703 -15.60 26.15 -24.95
N SER A 704 -14.36 25.87 -24.55
CA SER A 704 -13.24 25.55 -25.47
C SER A 704 -13.30 24.14 -26.06
N SER A 705 -14.25 23.31 -25.62
CA SER A 705 -14.40 21.92 -26.07
C SER A 705 -15.86 21.68 -26.50
N TYR A 706 -16.03 20.70 -27.40
CA TYR A 706 -17.35 20.32 -27.92
C TYR A 706 -17.87 19.04 -27.28
N PRO A 707 -19.21 18.88 -27.15
CA PRO A 707 -19.79 17.59 -26.73
C PRO A 707 -19.43 16.50 -27.73
N THR A 708 -19.07 15.33 -27.20
CA THR A 708 -18.72 14.16 -28.01
C THR A 708 -19.60 12.97 -27.63
N LYS A 709 -19.88 12.12 -28.62
CA LYS A 709 -20.52 10.82 -28.42
C LYS A 709 -19.67 9.76 -29.09
N ALA A 710 -19.45 8.66 -28.40
CA ALA A 710 -18.72 7.52 -28.91
C ALA A 710 -19.54 6.24 -28.69
N ASP A 711 -19.70 5.46 -29.74
CA ASP A 711 -20.35 4.16 -29.71
C ASP A 711 -19.33 3.13 -30.18
N ASN A 712 -19.13 2.10 -29.36
CA ASN A 712 -18.22 1.01 -29.68
C ASN A 712 -18.91 -0.32 -29.43
N PHE A 713 -18.99 -1.16 -30.45
CA PHE A 713 -19.50 -2.51 -30.30
C PHE A 713 -18.55 -3.52 -30.93
N GLY A 714 -18.54 -4.72 -30.40
CA GLY A 714 -17.64 -5.73 -30.91
C GLY A 714 -17.86 -7.10 -30.32
N ILE A 715 -17.06 -8.02 -30.82
CA ILE A 715 -17.01 -9.41 -30.39
C ILE A 715 -15.61 -9.74 -29.96
N ASN A 716 -15.46 -10.15 -28.71
CA ASN A 716 -14.21 -10.67 -28.16
C ASN A 716 -14.27 -12.20 -28.11
N ILE A 717 -13.32 -12.86 -28.75
CA ILE A 717 -13.17 -14.32 -28.69
C ILE A 717 -11.89 -14.61 -27.91
N LYS A 718 -12.02 -15.17 -26.72
CA LYS A 718 -10.89 -15.56 -25.88
C LYS A 718 -10.63 -17.06 -26.03
N LEU A 719 -9.47 -17.39 -26.58
CA LEU A 719 -8.98 -18.76 -26.73
C LEU A 719 -7.97 -19.06 -25.61
N MET A 720 -8.24 -20.10 -24.83
CA MET A 720 -7.29 -20.63 -23.85
C MET A 720 -6.54 -21.80 -24.46
N LEU A 721 -5.29 -21.57 -24.79
CA LEU A 721 -4.35 -22.61 -25.26
C LEU A 721 -3.79 -23.31 -24.02
N THR A 722 -4.47 -24.36 -23.55
CA THR A 722 -3.84 -25.26 -22.57
C THR A 722 -2.92 -26.20 -23.33
N ARG A 723 -1.65 -26.27 -22.89
CA ARG A 723 -0.69 -27.32 -23.29
C ARG A 723 -1.17 -28.67 -22.84
#